data_25bae948a2a42f37f144cf802f163c4e
#
_entry.id   25bae948a2a42f37f144cf802f163c4e
#
_cell.length_a   1.000
_cell.length_b   1.000
_cell.length_c   1.000
_cell.angle_alpha   90.00
_cell.angle_beta   90.00
_cell.angle_gamma   90.00
#
_symmetry.space_group_name_H-M   'P 1'
#
loop_
_entity.id
_entity.type
_entity.pdbx_description
1 polymer ?
#
loop_
_entity_poly.entity_id
_entity_poly.type
_entity_poly.pdbx_seq_one_letter_code
_entity_poly.pdbx_strand_id
1 'polypeptide(L)'
;MKLTWMTTMIITMMMRMSCSGVGGASELSFLKEPSDVIAVKDRPLMLDCLVEGEGPISITWRKDGVAVETGVLANGTLLISSFSKKRRGNATDAGEYDCAARNRYGMLISRKARVQLASLPKFVSHPQSVAVDEGGVARLTCQVNGIPEANISWHKDRRPLSTNEPRYTLLPNGVLHINAVRQSDSGLFRCVASNVAKTRYSHEAQLSVTRAGSRTYKEPVILSGPQNLTINVHQTAILECIATGNPRPIVSWSRLDGRSIGVEGVQVLGSGNLMISDATLQHSGVYVCSANRPGSRSRRTALGRLVVQAPPEFVHWPQSVSRPAGGSAVFSCSATGVPEPHIIWLKNGKLLGPGTNVKLANGNTTLAITRIAPNDEAIYQCIAENSAGANQASARLAISHGPDLPEAPSGLLVTPLSSSSLQLTWNEPPEDVTQHIIGYVLHIRRLGEADSAELQEAVSKTTFRHEFSNLEAATTYSIYLKAYSALGGSRQSSVVISTTLGGVPSPPSFFTKVLNQTAMQVYWDLPSKPGKVEGFRLEYNRVSNPHLKGQETFPGHMNTHTLSNLEPHSLYEIQLVAFNGNGESPITRHLVSLEEDKNTAAGPSCKCDWSESSRWTVLLGIHGGVACVLCLLLFILLGYRRRKPPPGVSDVSAPAEDAETRCDSTSSPVMVMLEMIPPHDTNTSRL
;
A
#
# COMPACT_ATOMS: atom_id res chain seq x y z
N MET A 1 -6.35 9.23 21.77
CA MET A 1 -6.35 8.36 20.59
C MET A 1 -7.73 7.90 20.09
N LYS A 2 -8.76 7.67 20.91
CA LYS A 2 -10.13 7.34 20.40
C LYS A 2 -10.93 8.55 19.86
N LEU A 3 -10.60 9.77 20.26
CA LEU A 3 -11.33 10.98 19.84
C LEU A 3 -10.87 11.50 18.46
N THR A 4 -9.61 11.29 18.09
CA THR A 4 -9.06 11.67 16.77
C THR A 4 -9.53 10.76 15.63
N TRP A 5 -9.84 9.49 15.92
CA TRP A 5 -10.41 8.57 14.93
C TRP A 5 -11.87 8.87 14.59
N MET A 6 -12.67 9.30 15.57
CA MET A 6 -14.06 9.69 15.30
C MET A 6 -14.18 10.99 14.50
N THR A 7 -13.29 11.94 14.70
CA THR A 7 -13.33 13.22 13.95
C THR A 7 -12.87 13.05 12.49
N THR A 8 -11.89 12.20 12.21
CA THR A 8 -11.49 11.87 10.83
C THR A 8 -12.57 11.07 10.10
N MET A 9 -13.26 10.15 10.77
CA MET A 9 -14.36 9.40 10.16
C MET A 9 -15.59 10.29 9.84
N ILE A 10 -15.88 11.28 10.67
CA ILE A 10 -16.99 12.23 10.45
C ILE A 10 -16.65 13.22 9.34
N ILE A 11 -15.40 13.68 9.21
CA ILE A 11 -14.95 14.57 8.15
C ILE A 11 -14.93 13.85 6.80
N THR A 12 -14.51 12.59 6.73
CA THR A 12 -14.59 11.78 5.50
C THR A 12 -16.03 11.42 5.12
N MET A 13 -16.94 11.28 6.10
CA MET A 13 -18.35 11.03 5.84
C MET A 13 -19.09 12.31 5.40
N MET A 14 -18.70 13.49 5.87
CA MET A 14 -19.27 14.76 5.42
C MET A 14 -18.74 15.26 4.07
N MET A 15 -17.53 14.90 3.66
CA MET A 15 -17.03 15.15 2.29
C MET A 15 -17.67 14.28 1.21
N ARG A 16 -18.32 13.19 1.58
CA ARG A 16 -19.08 12.32 0.62
C ARG A 16 -20.52 12.78 0.37
N MET A 17 -21.01 13.82 1.06
CA MET A 17 -22.41 14.26 0.95
C MET A 17 -22.66 15.52 0.10
N SER A 18 -21.66 16.03 -0.61
CA SER A 18 -21.83 17.25 -1.43
C SER A 18 -21.29 17.11 -2.86
N CYS A 19 -21.78 16.06 -3.58
CA CYS A 19 -21.76 16.08 -5.04
C CYS A 19 -22.98 15.30 -5.58
N SER A 20 -24.16 15.86 -5.37
CA SER A 20 -25.33 15.56 -6.17
C SER A 20 -25.52 16.70 -7.17
N GLY A 21 -24.89 16.55 -8.33
CA GLY A 21 -25.00 17.49 -9.43
C GLY A 21 -24.88 16.78 -10.76
N VAL A 22 -26.01 16.72 -11.46
CA VAL A 22 -26.18 16.48 -12.91
C VAL A 22 -25.91 15.05 -13.40
N GLY A 23 -27.01 14.37 -13.80
CA GLY A 23 -27.07 13.01 -14.32
C GLY A 23 -26.28 12.77 -15.60
N GLY A 24 -25.03 12.40 -15.42
CA GLY A 24 -24.34 11.51 -16.35
C GLY A 24 -24.78 10.09 -16.01
N ALA A 25 -25.15 9.27 -17.02
CA ALA A 25 -25.47 7.87 -16.82
C ALA A 25 -24.34 7.19 -16.09
N SER A 26 -24.52 6.85 -14.81
CA SER A 26 -23.47 6.23 -14.01
C SER A 26 -23.23 4.82 -14.53
N GLU A 27 -21.97 4.51 -14.82
CA GLU A 27 -21.58 3.16 -15.22
C GLU A 27 -21.85 2.16 -14.08
N LEU A 28 -22.08 0.91 -14.46
CA LEU A 28 -22.30 -0.14 -13.47
C LEU A 28 -21.02 -0.38 -12.67
N SER A 29 -21.06 -0.17 -11.35
CA SER A 29 -19.93 -0.37 -10.45
C SER A 29 -20.35 -0.94 -9.10
N PHE A 30 -19.44 -1.67 -8.44
CA PHE A 30 -19.69 -2.16 -7.09
C PHE A 30 -19.35 -1.09 -6.05
N LEU A 31 -20.33 -0.73 -5.21
CA LEU A 31 -20.10 0.05 -3.99
C LEU A 31 -19.59 -0.86 -2.85
N LYS A 32 -20.08 -2.10 -2.81
CA LYS A 32 -19.66 -3.09 -1.83
C LYS A 32 -19.75 -4.48 -2.42
N GLU A 33 -18.63 -5.16 -2.47
CA GLU A 33 -18.53 -6.56 -2.88
C GLU A 33 -18.60 -7.50 -1.68
N PRO A 34 -19.01 -8.75 -1.88
CA PRO A 34 -18.93 -9.76 -0.85
C PRO A 34 -17.46 -10.01 -0.46
N SER A 35 -17.24 -10.30 0.81
CA SER A 35 -15.91 -10.60 1.38
C SER A 35 -15.93 -11.95 2.08
N ASP A 36 -14.74 -12.50 2.27
CA ASP A 36 -14.55 -13.74 3.02
C ASP A 36 -15.17 -13.65 4.41
N VAL A 37 -15.93 -14.67 4.78
CA VAL A 37 -16.65 -14.68 6.05
C VAL A 37 -16.67 -16.08 6.68
N ILE A 38 -16.60 -16.08 8.00
CA ILE A 38 -16.71 -17.30 8.79
C ILE A 38 -18.09 -17.35 9.42
N ALA A 39 -18.92 -18.29 8.93
CA ALA A 39 -20.27 -18.49 9.40
C ALA A 39 -20.32 -19.38 10.65
N VAL A 40 -21.24 -19.10 11.55
CA VAL A 40 -21.50 -19.94 12.72
C VAL A 40 -22.69 -20.86 12.42
N LYS A 41 -22.57 -22.13 12.81
CA LYS A 41 -23.61 -23.11 12.61
C LYS A 41 -24.96 -22.65 13.18
N ASP A 42 -26.03 -22.87 12.42
CA ASP A 42 -27.44 -22.56 12.77
C ASP A 42 -27.69 -21.05 13.05
N ARG A 43 -26.76 -20.17 12.62
CA ARG A 43 -26.92 -18.72 12.66
C ARG A 43 -27.17 -18.16 11.25
N PRO A 44 -27.90 -17.03 11.13
CA PRO A 44 -28.05 -16.37 9.85
C PRO A 44 -26.73 -15.76 9.39
N LEU A 45 -26.53 -15.72 8.09
CA LEU A 45 -25.41 -15.07 7.40
C LEU A 45 -25.95 -14.13 6.33
N MET A 46 -25.39 -12.95 6.25
CA MET A 46 -25.63 -11.97 5.18
C MET A 46 -24.37 -11.77 4.37
N LEU A 47 -24.50 -11.78 3.04
CA LEU A 47 -23.46 -11.40 2.10
C LEU A 47 -23.96 -10.19 1.32
N ASP A 48 -23.23 -9.08 1.42
CA ASP A 48 -23.62 -7.84 0.73
C ASP A 48 -23.14 -7.81 -0.71
N CYS A 49 -23.97 -7.26 -1.59
CA CYS A 49 -23.67 -6.95 -2.96
C CYS A 49 -24.37 -5.64 -3.30
N LEU A 50 -23.72 -4.51 -3.04
CA LEU A 50 -24.26 -3.19 -3.33
C LEU A 50 -23.66 -2.67 -4.62
N VAL A 51 -24.50 -2.19 -5.51
CA VAL A 51 -24.14 -1.77 -6.86
C VAL A 51 -24.78 -0.42 -7.15
N GLU A 52 -24.05 0.43 -7.81
CA GLU A 52 -24.55 1.66 -8.42
C GLU A 52 -24.50 1.56 -9.95
N GLY A 53 -25.30 2.36 -10.62
CA GLY A 53 -25.35 2.41 -12.08
C GLY A 53 -26.72 2.77 -12.60
N GLU A 54 -26.84 2.88 -13.93
CA GLU A 54 -28.09 3.15 -14.59
C GLU A 54 -29.04 1.95 -14.48
N GLY A 55 -30.22 2.18 -13.95
CA GLY A 55 -31.26 1.15 -13.76
C GLY A 55 -32.02 0.77 -15.02
N PRO A 56 -32.80 -0.33 -14.98
CA PRO A 56 -32.94 -1.27 -13.88
C PRO A 56 -31.69 -2.18 -13.72
N ILE A 57 -31.26 -2.41 -12.46
CA ILE A 57 -30.16 -3.32 -12.16
C ILE A 57 -30.73 -4.60 -11.56
N SER A 58 -30.34 -5.75 -12.11
CA SER A 58 -30.63 -7.07 -11.54
C SER A 58 -29.42 -7.69 -10.90
N ILE A 59 -29.58 -8.19 -9.68
CA ILE A 59 -28.50 -8.86 -8.92
C ILE A 59 -28.88 -10.33 -8.79
N THR A 60 -27.92 -11.20 -9.14
CA THR A 60 -28.04 -12.65 -9.00
C THR A 60 -26.81 -13.18 -8.25
N TRP A 61 -27.01 -14.19 -7.43
CA TRP A 61 -25.95 -14.82 -6.68
C TRP A 61 -25.59 -16.19 -7.24
N ARG A 62 -24.33 -16.55 -7.12
CA ARG A 62 -23.84 -17.88 -7.45
C ARG A 62 -23.00 -18.42 -6.29
N LYS A 63 -23.11 -19.74 -6.09
CA LYS A 63 -22.30 -20.49 -5.17
C LYS A 63 -21.55 -21.58 -5.93
N ASP A 64 -20.24 -21.61 -5.82
CA ASP A 64 -19.38 -22.54 -6.56
C ASP A 64 -19.70 -22.59 -8.07
N GLY A 65 -20.09 -21.39 -8.64
CA GLY A 65 -20.49 -21.21 -10.04
C GLY A 65 -21.95 -21.56 -10.35
N VAL A 66 -22.73 -22.10 -9.40
CA VAL A 66 -24.14 -22.45 -9.56
C VAL A 66 -25.03 -21.35 -9.00
N ALA A 67 -26.10 -21.00 -9.73
CA ALA A 67 -27.04 -19.96 -9.29
C ALA A 67 -27.72 -20.31 -7.97
N VAL A 68 -27.88 -19.28 -7.11
CA VAL A 68 -28.63 -19.35 -5.86
C VAL A 68 -29.97 -18.66 -6.07
N GLU A 69 -31.06 -19.43 -6.07
CA GLU A 69 -32.38 -18.94 -6.43
C GLU A 69 -33.18 -18.32 -5.27
N THR A 70 -32.73 -18.54 -4.02
CA THR A 70 -33.48 -18.12 -2.83
C THR A 70 -32.62 -17.30 -1.87
N GLY A 71 -33.28 -16.40 -1.13
CA GLY A 71 -32.61 -15.62 -0.07
C GLY A 71 -32.04 -14.29 -0.52
N VAL A 72 -32.22 -13.88 -1.77
CA VAL A 72 -31.76 -12.56 -2.24
C VAL A 72 -32.82 -11.51 -1.84
N LEU A 73 -32.37 -10.50 -1.08
CA LEU A 73 -33.18 -9.38 -0.63
C LEU A 73 -33.30 -8.31 -1.73
N ALA A 74 -34.27 -7.41 -1.60
CA ALA A 74 -34.51 -6.34 -2.58
C ALA A 74 -33.32 -5.39 -2.78
N ASN A 75 -32.43 -5.26 -1.79
CA ASN A 75 -31.20 -4.46 -1.87
C ASN A 75 -30.00 -5.23 -2.46
N GLY A 76 -30.19 -6.46 -2.93
CA GLY A 76 -29.13 -7.30 -3.48
C GLY A 76 -28.36 -8.16 -2.47
N THR A 77 -28.59 -8.00 -1.17
CA THR A 77 -27.96 -8.82 -0.13
C THR A 77 -28.48 -10.26 -0.16
N LEU A 78 -27.59 -11.24 -0.10
CA LEU A 78 -27.95 -12.64 0.07
C LEU A 78 -28.07 -12.97 1.56
N LEU A 79 -29.27 -13.41 1.98
CA LEU A 79 -29.55 -13.88 3.34
C LEU A 79 -29.64 -15.41 3.37
N ILE A 80 -28.73 -16.04 4.09
CA ILE A 80 -28.78 -17.46 4.42
C ILE A 80 -29.33 -17.55 5.86
N SER A 81 -30.61 -17.88 6.00
CA SER A 81 -31.34 -17.81 7.30
C SER A 81 -30.74 -18.71 8.38
N SER A 82 -30.22 -19.87 8.01
CA SER A 82 -29.58 -20.82 8.92
C SER A 82 -28.46 -21.54 8.19
N PHE A 83 -27.22 -21.30 8.63
CA PHE A 83 -26.03 -21.88 8.01
C PHE A 83 -25.80 -23.32 8.42
N SER A 84 -25.77 -24.24 7.47
CA SER A 84 -25.67 -25.67 7.72
C SER A 84 -24.46 -26.31 7.02
N LYS A 85 -23.85 -27.27 7.72
CA LYS A 85 -22.78 -28.12 7.15
C LYS A 85 -23.32 -29.18 6.18
N LYS A 86 -24.56 -29.63 6.40
CA LYS A 86 -25.23 -30.67 5.58
C LYS A 86 -26.70 -30.32 5.41
N ARG A 87 -27.11 -30.06 4.18
CA ARG A 87 -28.53 -30.00 3.79
C ARG A 87 -28.99 -31.36 3.24
N ARG A 88 -30.27 -31.54 2.99
CA ARG A 88 -30.80 -32.71 2.28
C ARG A 88 -30.03 -32.89 0.96
N GLY A 89 -29.44 -34.07 0.69
CA GLY A 89 -28.62 -34.31 -0.49
C GLY A 89 -27.11 -34.07 -0.33
N ASN A 90 -26.60 -33.94 0.90
CA ASN A 90 -25.17 -33.75 1.19
C ASN A 90 -24.57 -32.37 0.82
N ALA A 91 -25.41 -31.41 0.36
CA ALA A 91 -24.97 -30.06 0.03
C ALA A 91 -24.59 -29.30 1.32
N THR A 92 -23.57 -28.47 1.26
CA THR A 92 -23.12 -27.60 2.34
C THR A 92 -23.35 -26.13 1.94
N ASP A 93 -23.63 -25.25 2.91
CA ASP A 93 -23.68 -23.80 2.65
C ASP A 93 -22.29 -23.15 2.58
N ALA A 94 -21.24 -23.88 3.00
CA ALA A 94 -19.86 -23.40 2.79
C ALA A 94 -19.46 -23.53 1.32
N GLY A 95 -18.69 -22.59 0.80
CA GLY A 95 -18.25 -22.54 -0.59
C GLY A 95 -17.82 -21.14 -1.00
N GLU A 96 -17.59 -20.96 -2.29
CA GLU A 96 -17.25 -19.66 -2.88
C GLU A 96 -18.54 -19.01 -3.43
N TYR A 97 -18.79 -17.78 -2.97
CA TYR A 97 -19.95 -17.00 -3.40
C TYR A 97 -19.48 -15.79 -4.21
N ASP A 98 -20.18 -15.52 -5.29
CA ASP A 98 -20.06 -14.28 -6.04
C ASP A 98 -21.46 -13.74 -6.40
N CYS A 99 -21.56 -12.42 -6.60
CA CYS A 99 -22.76 -11.81 -7.14
C CYS A 99 -22.51 -11.26 -8.55
N ALA A 100 -23.50 -11.38 -9.40
CA ALA A 100 -23.50 -10.79 -10.73
C ALA A 100 -24.56 -9.68 -10.79
N ALA A 101 -24.12 -8.49 -11.10
CA ALA A 101 -24.95 -7.32 -11.32
C ALA A 101 -25.10 -7.06 -12.82
N ARG A 102 -26.32 -6.90 -13.30
CA ARG A 102 -26.63 -6.73 -14.73
C ARG A 102 -27.54 -5.53 -14.95
N ASN A 103 -27.20 -4.72 -15.93
CA ASN A 103 -28.09 -3.71 -16.50
C ASN A 103 -28.16 -3.83 -18.03
N ARG A 104 -28.73 -2.84 -18.71
CA ARG A 104 -28.87 -2.85 -20.20
C ARG A 104 -27.52 -2.82 -20.93
N TYR A 105 -26.44 -2.34 -20.30
CA TYR A 105 -25.13 -2.19 -20.93
C TYR A 105 -24.22 -3.42 -20.75
N GLY A 106 -24.56 -4.31 -19.82
CA GLY A 106 -23.74 -5.49 -19.60
C GLY A 106 -23.85 -6.07 -18.19
N MET A 107 -22.88 -6.87 -17.82
CA MET A 107 -22.83 -7.56 -16.54
C MET A 107 -21.46 -7.48 -15.90
N LEU A 108 -21.45 -7.18 -14.59
CA LEU A 108 -20.28 -7.26 -13.70
C LEU A 108 -20.41 -8.48 -12.79
N ILE A 109 -19.27 -9.10 -12.46
CA ILE A 109 -19.19 -10.15 -11.45
C ILE A 109 -18.30 -9.65 -10.32
N SER A 110 -18.75 -9.84 -9.08
CA SER A 110 -17.96 -9.51 -7.89
C SER A 110 -16.77 -10.45 -7.71
N ARG A 111 -15.84 -10.06 -6.86
CA ARG A 111 -14.86 -10.99 -6.32
C ARG A 111 -15.57 -12.16 -5.64
N LYS A 112 -14.91 -13.30 -5.64
CA LYS A 112 -15.39 -14.48 -4.92
C LYS A 112 -15.16 -14.29 -3.42
N ALA A 113 -16.22 -14.46 -2.65
CA ALA A 113 -16.19 -14.49 -1.20
C ALA A 113 -16.19 -15.94 -0.71
N ARG A 114 -15.18 -16.32 0.03
CA ARG A 114 -15.09 -17.65 0.62
C ARG A 114 -15.85 -17.70 1.93
N VAL A 115 -16.93 -18.48 1.96
CA VAL A 115 -17.74 -18.71 3.15
C VAL A 115 -17.34 -20.03 3.79
N GLN A 116 -16.82 -19.95 5.01
CA GLN A 116 -16.35 -21.10 5.76
C GLN A 116 -17.18 -21.30 7.03
N LEU A 117 -17.42 -22.56 7.42
CA LEU A 117 -18.08 -22.85 8.69
C LEU A 117 -17.08 -22.78 9.84
N ALA A 118 -17.41 -21.99 10.87
CA ALA A 118 -16.63 -21.97 12.10
C ALA A 118 -16.48 -23.36 12.70
N SER A 119 -15.26 -23.72 13.00
CA SER A 119 -14.94 -25.05 13.54
C SER A 119 -13.75 -25.01 14.48
N LEU A 120 -13.74 -25.90 15.46
CA LEU A 120 -12.58 -26.12 16.32
C LEU A 120 -12.42 -27.65 16.49
N PRO A 121 -11.59 -28.31 15.67
CA PRO A 121 -11.34 -29.75 15.75
C PRO A 121 -10.60 -30.12 17.04
N LYS A 122 -10.22 -31.38 17.21
CA LYS A 122 -9.35 -31.83 18.30
C LYS A 122 -7.96 -31.20 18.12
N PHE A 123 -7.20 -31.12 19.20
CA PHE A 123 -5.80 -30.70 19.13
C PHE A 123 -5.00 -31.61 18.18
N VAL A 124 -4.17 -31.00 17.37
CA VAL A 124 -3.19 -31.71 16.52
C VAL A 124 -2.02 -32.15 17.39
N SER A 125 -1.58 -31.28 18.30
CA SER A 125 -0.58 -31.62 19.32
C SER A 125 -1.00 -31.07 20.68
N HIS A 126 -0.74 -31.88 21.70
CA HIS A 126 -0.94 -31.51 23.10
C HIS A 126 0.39 -31.07 23.72
N PRO A 127 0.36 -30.24 24.78
CA PRO A 127 1.58 -29.90 25.49
C PRO A 127 2.25 -31.16 26.04
N GLN A 128 3.57 -31.19 25.99
CA GLN A 128 4.39 -32.28 26.51
C GLN A 128 4.91 -31.92 27.90
N SER A 129 5.01 -32.91 28.77
CA SER A 129 5.64 -32.75 30.08
C SER A 129 7.13 -32.45 29.91
N VAL A 130 7.63 -31.51 30.67
CA VAL A 130 9.00 -31.02 30.59
C VAL A 130 9.62 -30.86 31.99
N ALA A 131 10.88 -31.28 32.11
CA ALA A 131 11.70 -31.03 33.28
C ALA A 131 12.71 -29.95 32.95
N VAL A 132 12.81 -28.93 33.80
CA VAL A 132 13.67 -27.75 33.57
C VAL A 132 14.40 -27.44 34.88
N ASP A 133 15.70 -27.14 34.77
CA ASP A 133 16.48 -26.67 35.92
C ASP A 133 15.99 -25.30 36.37
N GLU A 134 15.99 -25.03 37.67
CA GLU A 134 15.63 -23.72 38.22
C GLU A 134 16.48 -22.60 37.59
N GLY A 135 15.85 -21.49 37.23
CA GLY A 135 16.46 -20.41 36.45
C GLY A 135 16.46 -20.64 34.94
N GLY A 136 16.12 -21.85 34.46
CA GLY A 136 16.04 -22.18 33.03
C GLY A 136 14.79 -21.59 32.34
N VAL A 137 14.49 -22.08 31.13
CA VAL A 137 13.35 -21.67 30.32
C VAL A 137 12.48 -22.88 30.01
N ALA A 138 11.20 -22.80 30.35
CA ALA A 138 10.20 -23.77 29.93
C ALA A 138 9.45 -23.27 28.69
N ARG A 139 9.21 -24.18 27.73
CA ARG A 139 8.43 -23.92 26.52
C ARG A 139 7.31 -24.95 26.42
N LEU A 140 6.09 -24.46 26.46
CA LEU A 140 4.89 -25.30 26.35
C LEU A 140 4.13 -24.92 25.07
N THR A 141 3.77 -25.92 24.27
CA THR A 141 3.08 -25.72 22.98
C THR A 141 1.85 -26.58 22.89
N CYS A 142 0.84 -26.07 22.20
CA CYS A 142 -0.26 -26.88 21.71
C CYS A 142 -0.67 -26.36 20.33
N GLN A 143 -1.20 -27.25 19.50
CA GLN A 143 -1.62 -26.88 18.15
C GLN A 143 -3.05 -27.36 17.89
N VAL A 144 -3.87 -26.47 17.35
CA VAL A 144 -5.24 -26.75 16.93
C VAL A 144 -5.56 -25.91 15.67
N ASN A 145 -6.16 -26.54 14.68
CA ASN A 145 -6.51 -25.90 13.42
C ASN A 145 -7.97 -25.42 13.49
N GLY A 146 -8.22 -24.32 14.16
CA GLY A 146 -9.54 -23.66 14.26
C GLY A 146 -9.86 -22.82 13.03
N ILE A 147 -11.14 -22.68 12.73
CA ILE A 147 -11.70 -21.70 11.78
C ILE A 147 -12.79 -20.90 12.56
N PRO A 148 -12.60 -19.60 12.82
CA PRO A 148 -11.34 -18.86 12.73
C PRO A 148 -10.25 -19.45 13.64
N GLU A 149 -9.02 -19.00 13.46
CA GLU A 149 -7.91 -19.37 14.33
C GLU A 149 -8.31 -19.23 15.80
N ALA A 150 -7.95 -20.22 16.61
CA ALA A 150 -8.36 -20.25 18.01
C ALA A 150 -7.48 -19.33 18.85
N ASN A 151 -8.11 -18.54 19.70
CA ASN A 151 -7.41 -17.86 20.78
C ASN A 151 -6.94 -18.90 21.80
N ILE A 152 -5.63 -18.95 22.04
CA ILE A 152 -5.02 -19.87 23.00
C ILE A 152 -4.74 -19.13 24.31
N SER A 153 -5.21 -19.72 25.39
CA SER A 153 -4.85 -19.33 26.76
C SER A 153 -4.35 -20.55 27.53
N TRP A 154 -3.76 -20.32 28.67
CA TRP A 154 -3.18 -21.40 29.49
C TRP A 154 -3.80 -21.45 30.88
N HIS A 155 -3.94 -22.66 31.39
CA HIS A 155 -4.27 -22.92 32.76
C HIS A 155 -3.12 -23.64 33.47
N LYS A 156 -2.85 -23.26 34.69
CA LYS A 156 -1.98 -23.98 35.64
C LYS A 156 -2.86 -24.56 36.75
N ASP A 157 -2.71 -25.85 37.03
CA ASP A 157 -3.49 -26.56 38.06
C ASP A 157 -5.00 -26.28 37.90
N ARG A 158 -5.47 -26.30 36.65
CA ARG A 158 -6.85 -26.04 36.20
C ARG A 158 -7.37 -24.61 36.44
N ARG A 159 -6.53 -23.68 36.91
CA ARG A 159 -6.87 -22.25 37.06
C ARG A 159 -6.30 -21.44 35.91
N PRO A 160 -6.98 -20.39 35.44
CA PRO A 160 -6.43 -19.52 34.44
C PRO A 160 -5.07 -18.97 34.86
N LEU A 161 -4.09 -19.03 33.92
CA LEU A 161 -2.75 -18.49 34.15
C LEU A 161 -2.77 -17.00 33.87
N SER A 162 -2.39 -16.19 34.88
CA SER A 162 -2.15 -14.77 34.64
C SER A 162 -0.79 -14.58 33.95
N THR A 163 -0.80 -13.96 32.76
CA THR A 163 0.41 -13.61 32.00
C THR A 163 0.95 -12.22 32.33
N ASN A 164 0.45 -11.57 33.39
CA ASN A 164 0.89 -10.24 33.80
C ASN A 164 2.29 -10.24 34.44
N GLU A 165 2.80 -11.41 34.82
CA GLU A 165 4.15 -11.55 35.36
C GLU A 165 5.18 -11.53 34.19
N PRO A 166 6.23 -10.66 34.21
CA PRO A 166 7.16 -10.52 33.10
C PRO A 166 7.90 -11.79 32.68
N ARG A 167 7.90 -12.81 33.54
CA ARG A 167 8.52 -14.11 33.25
C ARG A 167 7.67 -14.98 32.33
N TYR A 168 6.37 -14.74 32.26
CA TYR A 168 5.47 -15.46 31.36
C TYR A 168 5.32 -14.68 30.04
N THR A 169 5.66 -15.30 28.95
CA THR A 169 5.47 -14.74 27.60
C THR A 169 4.55 -15.66 26.81
N LEU A 170 3.33 -15.21 26.55
CA LEU A 170 2.42 -15.87 25.63
C LEU A 170 2.60 -15.28 24.24
N LEU A 171 3.04 -16.11 23.30
CA LEU A 171 3.15 -15.71 21.90
C LEU A 171 1.76 -15.78 21.23
N PRO A 172 1.49 -14.98 20.18
CA PRO A 172 0.22 -15.00 19.45
C PRO A 172 -0.16 -16.37 18.88
N ASN A 173 0.82 -17.20 18.53
CA ASN A 173 0.59 -18.60 18.12
C ASN A 173 0.24 -19.55 19.28
N GLY A 174 0.04 -19.02 20.48
CA GLY A 174 -0.36 -19.77 21.66
C GLY A 174 0.77 -20.47 22.42
N VAL A 175 2.02 -20.31 21.99
CA VAL A 175 3.19 -20.87 22.71
C VAL A 175 3.41 -20.10 24.02
N LEU A 176 3.50 -20.83 25.13
CA LEU A 176 3.81 -20.26 26.45
C LEU A 176 5.29 -20.45 26.76
N HIS A 177 5.98 -19.36 27.03
CA HIS A 177 7.33 -19.35 27.57
C HIS A 177 7.33 -18.93 29.05
N ILE A 178 8.04 -19.67 29.87
CA ILE A 178 8.29 -19.32 31.28
C ILE A 178 9.79 -19.13 31.44
N ASN A 179 10.21 -17.90 31.61
CA ASN A 179 11.61 -17.50 31.78
C ASN A 179 12.01 -17.53 33.25
N ALA A 180 13.28 -17.86 33.53
CA ALA A 180 13.82 -17.96 34.88
C ALA A 180 12.86 -18.77 35.80
N VAL A 181 12.60 -19.99 35.37
CA VAL A 181 11.67 -20.93 36.02
C VAL A 181 12.01 -21.11 37.50
N ARG A 182 11.02 -21.09 38.35
CA ARG A 182 11.13 -21.25 39.81
C ARG A 182 10.45 -22.52 40.27
N GLN A 183 10.78 -23.02 41.45
CA GLN A 183 10.07 -24.18 42.07
C GLN A 183 8.56 -23.98 42.10
N SER A 184 8.10 -22.75 42.36
CA SER A 184 6.67 -22.41 42.37
C SER A 184 5.98 -22.54 41.02
N ASP A 185 6.74 -22.64 39.93
CA ASP A 185 6.19 -22.83 38.57
C ASP A 185 5.85 -24.29 38.28
N SER A 186 6.38 -25.23 39.08
CA SER A 186 5.98 -26.64 38.99
C SER A 186 4.46 -26.80 39.09
N GLY A 187 3.88 -27.69 38.29
CA GLY A 187 2.46 -27.92 38.26
C GLY A 187 1.96 -28.54 36.95
N LEU A 188 0.66 -28.69 36.86
CA LEU A 188 -0.02 -29.24 35.67
C LEU A 188 -0.48 -28.10 34.77
N PHE A 189 0.03 -28.05 33.54
CA PHE A 189 -0.34 -27.08 32.54
C PHE A 189 -1.22 -27.69 31.47
N ARG A 190 -2.27 -26.96 31.07
CA ARG A 190 -3.07 -27.28 29.87
C ARG A 190 -3.36 -26.04 29.09
N CYS A 191 -3.43 -26.15 27.77
CA CYS A 191 -3.91 -25.03 26.96
C CYS A 191 -5.43 -25.13 26.75
N VAL A 192 -6.02 -23.95 26.61
CA VAL A 192 -7.43 -23.75 26.33
C VAL A 192 -7.52 -23.04 25.00
N ALA A 193 -8.10 -23.69 24.01
CA ALA A 193 -8.36 -23.13 22.71
C ALA A 193 -9.83 -22.73 22.60
N SER A 194 -10.10 -21.51 22.20
CA SER A 194 -11.48 -21.01 22.03
C SER A 194 -11.62 -20.19 20.74
N ASN A 195 -12.71 -20.39 20.04
CA ASN A 195 -13.17 -19.55 18.97
C ASN A 195 -14.71 -19.44 18.98
N VAL A 196 -15.30 -18.79 18.00
CA VAL A 196 -16.76 -18.60 17.89
C VAL A 196 -17.56 -19.91 17.79
N ALA A 197 -16.90 -21.03 17.43
CA ALA A 197 -17.58 -22.34 17.36
C ALA A 197 -17.68 -23.01 18.72
N LYS A 198 -16.64 -23.00 19.53
CA LYS A 198 -16.59 -23.67 20.87
C LYS A 198 -15.25 -23.43 21.56
N THR A 199 -15.16 -23.97 22.80
CA THR A 199 -13.92 -24.05 23.59
C THR A 199 -13.48 -25.51 23.73
N ARG A 200 -12.17 -25.75 23.74
CA ARG A 200 -11.54 -27.05 23.96
C ARG A 200 -10.37 -26.95 24.94
N TYR A 201 -10.13 -28.03 25.67
CA TYR A 201 -9.01 -28.17 26.58
C TYR A 201 -8.05 -29.25 26.07
N SER A 202 -6.75 -28.99 26.19
CA SER A 202 -5.73 -30.00 25.91
C SER A 202 -5.63 -31.05 27.03
N HIS A 203 -4.83 -32.07 26.80
CA HIS A 203 -4.30 -32.91 27.89
C HIS A 203 -3.45 -32.03 28.83
N GLU A 204 -3.31 -32.46 30.07
CA GLU A 204 -2.43 -31.83 31.04
C GLU A 204 -0.99 -32.30 30.84
N ALA A 205 -0.04 -31.38 30.98
CA ALA A 205 1.40 -31.62 30.90
C ALA A 205 2.07 -31.17 32.18
N GLN A 206 2.92 -32.00 32.76
CA GLN A 206 3.65 -31.69 33.98
C GLN A 206 4.89 -30.83 33.68
N LEU A 207 4.97 -29.65 34.29
CA LEU A 207 6.22 -28.92 34.43
C LEU A 207 6.86 -29.32 35.76
N SER A 208 8.03 -29.94 35.70
CA SER A 208 8.85 -30.32 36.84
C SER A 208 10.06 -29.41 36.90
N VAL A 209 10.25 -28.71 37.99
CA VAL A 209 11.41 -27.84 38.20
C VAL A 209 12.40 -28.57 39.11
N THR A 210 13.57 -28.85 38.55
CA THR A 210 14.67 -29.48 39.28
C THR A 210 15.52 -28.41 39.93
N ARG A 211 15.93 -28.64 41.21
CA ARG A 211 16.88 -27.73 41.85
C ARG A 211 18.17 -27.71 41.02
N ALA A 212 18.71 -26.56 40.78
CA ALA A 212 19.99 -26.42 40.10
C ALA A 212 21.05 -27.15 40.89
N GLY A 213 21.32 -28.40 40.52
CA GLY A 213 22.49 -29.13 40.99
C GLY A 213 23.74 -28.38 40.51
N SER A 214 24.79 -28.35 41.32
CA SER A 214 26.13 -27.82 41.06
C SER A 214 26.26 -26.92 39.82
N ARG A 215 26.87 -25.76 39.93
CA ARG A 215 27.13 -24.74 38.86
C ARG A 215 27.94 -25.32 37.67
N THR A 216 27.54 -26.46 37.14
CA THR A 216 28.17 -27.06 35.95
C THR A 216 27.91 -26.20 34.74
N TYR A 217 28.99 -25.85 34.08
CA TYR A 217 28.97 -25.18 32.79
C TYR A 217 28.13 -25.98 31.76
N LYS A 218 27.19 -25.31 31.07
CA LYS A 218 26.43 -25.87 29.95
C LYS A 218 26.61 -24.95 28.73
N GLU A 219 27.02 -25.52 27.60
CA GLU A 219 27.10 -24.82 26.31
C GLU A 219 25.74 -24.21 25.91
N PRO A 220 25.74 -23.10 25.15
CA PRO A 220 24.51 -22.59 24.55
C PRO A 220 23.87 -23.60 23.61
N VAL A 221 22.58 -23.82 23.78
CA VAL A 221 21.77 -24.66 22.88
C VAL A 221 20.50 -23.88 22.53
N ILE A 222 20.17 -23.82 21.25
CA ILE A 222 18.89 -23.27 20.80
C ILE A 222 17.84 -24.36 20.89
N LEU A 223 16.88 -24.20 21.79
CA LEU A 223 15.75 -25.13 21.99
C LEU A 223 14.70 -25.03 20.89
N SER A 224 14.44 -23.79 20.46
CA SER A 224 13.55 -23.50 19.34
C SER A 224 14.13 -22.32 18.56
N GLY A 225 14.34 -22.50 17.27
CA GLY A 225 14.81 -21.46 16.36
C GLY A 225 13.66 -20.93 15.48
N PRO A 226 13.90 -19.83 14.74
CA PRO A 226 12.91 -19.25 13.86
C PRO A 226 12.52 -20.25 12.75
N GLN A 227 11.21 -20.33 12.50
CA GLN A 227 10.66 -21.10 11.40
C GLN A 227 10.46 -20.20 10.17
N ASN A 228 10.38 -20.81 8.98
CA ASN A 228 10.00 -20.10 7.78
C ASN A 228 8.54 -19.63 7.91
N LEU A 229 8.31 -18.36 7.61
CA LEU A 229 7.02 -17.72 7.76
C LEU A 229 6.69 -16.92 6.49
N THR A 230 5.46 -17.07 5.99
CA THR A 230 4.91 -16.25 4.91
C THR A 230 3.69 -15.52 5.44
N ILE A 231 3.67 -14.21 5.32
CA ILE A 231 2.58 -13.33 5.78
C ILE A 231 2.29 -12.26 4.72
N ASN A 232 1.15 -11.61 4.84
CA ASN A 232 0.85 -10.44 4.04
C ASN A 232 1.38 -9.16 4.69
N VAL A 233 1.54 -8.10 3.92
CA VAL A 233 1.81 -6.75 4.42
C VAL A 233 0.80 -6.37 5.52
N HIS A 234 1.24 -5.54 6.46
CA HIS A 234 0.47 -5.10 7.62
C HIS A 234 0.13 -6.19 8.66
N GLN A 235 0.60 -7.42 8.47
CA GLN A 235 0.49 -8.46 9.49
C GLN A 235 1.70 -8.43 10.43
N THR A 236 1.56 -9.09 11.58
CA THR A 236 2.64 -9.22 12.57
C THR A 236 3.37 -10.55 12.36
N ALA A 237 4.69 -10.47 12.16
CA ALA A 237 5.58 -11.63 12.14
C ALA A 237 6.17 -11.89 13.53
N ILE A 238 6.23 -13.15 13.95
CA ILE A 238 6.93 -13.56 15.16
C ILE A 238 7.90 -14.67 14.81
N LEU A 239 9.18 -14.40 15.04
CA LEU A 239 10.26 -15.34 14.89
C LEU A 239 10.73 -15.77 16.27
N GLU A 240 10.47 -17.04 16.59
CA GLU A 240 10.81 -17.61 17.89
C GLU A 240 12.32 -17.86 17.98
N CYS A 241 12.92 -17.51 19.11
CA CYS A 241 14.27 -17.96 19.42
C CYS A 241 14.43 -18.14 20.93
N ILE A 242 14.56 -19.37 21.34
CA ILE A 242 14.77 -19.74 22.74
C ILE A 242 16.07 -20.50 22.87
N ALA A 243 16.89 -20.04 23.78
CA ALA A 243 18.16 -20.68 24.08
C ALA A 243 18.29 -21.01 25.56
N THR A 244 18.99 -22.10 25.83
CA THR A 244 19.40 -22.54 27.18
C THR A 244 20.91 -22.71 27.26
N GLY A 245 21.44 -22.63 28.46
CA GLY A 245 22.87 -22.75 28.76
C GLY A 245 23.19 -22.24 30.15
N ASN A 246 24.40 -22.52 30.65
CA ASN A 246 24.86 -21.96 31.91
C ASN A 246 26.30 -21.43 31.76
N PRO A 247 26.53 -20.13 31.85
CA PRO A 247 25.59 -19.04 32.12
C PRO A 247 24.53 -18.88 31.02
N ARG A 248 23.38 -18.27 31.32
CA ARG A 248 22.28 -18.07 30.40
C ARG A 248 22.74 -17.32 29.15
N PRO A 249 22.50 -17.85 27.93
CA PRO A 249 22.88 -17.18 26.71
C PRO A 249 22.09 -15.87 26.48
N ILE A 250 22.77 -14.91 25.86
CA ILE A 250 22.14 -13.70 25.34
C ILE A 250 21.72 -13.97 23.90
N VAL A 251 20.44 -13.80 23.61
CA VAL A 251 19.90 -13.93 22.24
C VAL A 251 20.03 -12.60 21.52
N SER A 252 20.58 -12.63 20.32
CA SER A 252 20.68 -11.48 19.43
C SER A 252 20.20 -11.86 18.04
N TRP A 253 19.72 -10.87 17.30
CA TRP A 253 19.19 -11.04 15.96
C TRP A 253 20.00 -10.24 14.94
N SER A 254 20.12 -10.79 13.75
CA SER A 254 20.69 -10.13 12.57
C SER A 254 19.99 -10.64 11.32
N ARG A 255 20.19 -9.95 10.21
CA ARG A 255 19.78 -10.44 8.89
C ARG A 255 20.96 -11.05 8.17
N LEU A 256 20.74 -12.12 7.41
CA LEU A 256 21.79 -12.80 6.65
C LEU A 256 22.36 -11.91 5.53
N ASP A 257 21.55 -11.01 5.00
CA ASP A 257 21.93 -10.04 3.96
C ASP A 257 22.72 -8.83 4.50
N GLY A 258 22.98 -8.77 5.82
CA GLY A 258 23.71 -7.69 6.47
C GLY A 258 22.92 -6.41 6.67
N ARG A 259 21.69 -6.30 6.17
CA ARG A 259 20.83 -5.12 6.38
C ARG A 259 20.44 -5.01 7.85
N SER A 260 20.11 -3.79 8.27
CA SER A 260 19.51 -3.56 9.58
C SER A 260 18.15 -4.28 9.68
N ILE A 261 17.82 -4.76 10.88
CA ILE A 261 16.49 -5.32 11.15
C ILE A 261 15.43 -4.20 11.18
N GLY A 262 15.84 -2.94 11.37
CA GLY A 262 14.96 -1.81 11.61
C GLY A 262 14.71 -1.61 13.11
N VAL A 263 14.09 -0.48 13.44
CA VAL A 263 13.73 -0.11 14.82
C VAL A 263 12.22 0.08 14.95
N GLU A 264 11.58 0.53 13.87
CA GLU A 264 10.15 0.80 13.84
C GLU A 264 9.35 -0.48 13.75
N GLY A 265 8.42 -0.68 14.68
CA GLY A 265 7.59 -1.89 14.76
C GLY A 265 8.32 -3.16 15.19
N VAL A 266 9.63 -3.10 15.47
CA VAL A 266 10.44 -4.26 15.85
C VAL A 266 10.65 -4.32 17.35
N GLN A 267 10.32 -5.45 17.96
CA GLN A 267 10.46 -5.68 19.40
C GLN A 267 11.03 -7.08 19.67
N VAL A 268 11.81 -7.19 20.74
CA VAL A 268 12.23 -8.49 21.29
C VAL A 268 11.33 -8.85 22.46
N LEU A 269 10.57 -9.93 22.31
CA LEU A 269 9.62 -10.40 23.31
C LEU A 269 10.27 -11.48 24.20
N GLY A 270 10.06 -11.34 25.50
CA GLY A 270 10.53 -12.31 26.50
C GLY A 270 12.05 -12.46 26.45
N SER A 271 12.53 -13.69 26.28
CA SER A 271 13.96 -14.04 26.32
C SER A 271 14.68 -14.00 24.99
N GLY A 272 14.01 -13.59 23.90
CA GLY A 272 14.70 -13.53 22.62
C GLY A 272 13.83 -13.66 21.37
N ASN A 273 12.51 -13.71 21.48
CA ASN A 273 11.65 -13.79 20.31
C ASN A 273 11.57 -12.44 19.60
N LEU A 274 11.76 -12.43 18.28
CA LEU A 274 11.65 -11.22 17.47
C LEU A 274 10.22 -11.05 16.97
N MET A 275 9.59 -9.93 17.30
CA MET A 275 8.29 -9.53 16.78
C MET A 275 8.49 -8.34 15.83
N ILE A 276 7.90 -8.44 14.66
CA ILE A 276 7.83 -7.38 13.64
C ILE A 276 6.36 -7.10 13.41
N SER A 277 5.85 -6.01 13.97
CA SER A 277 4.49 -5.52 13.76
C SER A 277 4.44 -4.67 12.49
N ASP A 278 3.27 -4.67 11.84
CA ASP A 278 3.04 -3.92 10.60
C ASP A 278 4.10 -4.22 9.52
N ALA A 279 4.27 -5.52 9.22
CA ALA A 279 5.31 -5.99 8.33
C ALA A 279 5.15 -5.41 6.92
N THR A 280 6.24 -4.89 6.35
CA THR A 280 6.35 -4.38 4.99
C THR A 280 7.18 -5.33 4.13
N LEU A 281 7.16 -5.15 2.80
CA LEU A 281 7.96 -5.96 1.86
C LEU A 281 9.46 -5.96 2.18
N GLN A 282 9.98 -4.85 2.73
CA GLN A 282 11.39 -4.70 3.11
C GLN A 282 11.79 -5.64 4.25
N HIS A 283 10.84 -6.10 5.06
CA HIS A 283 11.09 -7.07 6.12
C HIS A 283 11.29 -8.49 5.59
N SER A 284 11.02 -8.77 4.31
CA SER A 284 11.36 -10.06 3.70
C SER A 284 12.86 -10.31 3.76
N GLY A 285 13.25 -11.52 4.15
CA GLY A 285 14.66 -11.89 4.26
C GLY A 285 14.90 -13.10 5.13
N VAL A 286 16.17 -13.45 5.30
CA VAL A 286 16.59 -14.54 6.20
C VAL A 286 17.11 -13.91 7.49
N TYR A 287 16.46 -14.26 8.58
CA TYR A 287 16.80 -13.80 9.93
C TYR A 287 17.65 -14.84 10.64
N VAL A 288 18.67 -14.37 11.31
CA VAL A 288 19.63 -15.18 12.05
C VAL A 288 19.45 -14.90 13.54
N CYS A 289 19.01 -15.89 14.28
CA CYS A 289 19.05 -15.87 15.72
C CYS A 289 20.40 -16.38 16.19
N SER A 290 21.08 -15.68 17.09
CA SER A 290 22.36 -16.06 17.69
C SER A 290 22.23 -16.13 19.21
N ALA A 291 22.45 -17.29 19.78
CA ALA A 291 22.57 -17.50 21.23
C ALA A 291 24.04 -17.40 21.63
N ASN A 292 24.41 -16.29 22.26
CA ASN A 292 25.78 -15.96 22.62
C ASN A 292 26.01 -16.21 24.11
N ARG A 293 27.10 -16.87 24.44
CA ARG A 293 27.53 -17.04 25.83
C ARG A 293 28.23 -15.77 26.33
N PRO A 294 27.78 -15.17 27.44
CA PRO A 294 28.47 -14.04 28.04
C PRO A 294 29.94 -14.37 28.36
N GLY A 295 30.86 -13.47 28.01
CA GLY A 295 32.28 -13.61 28.27
C GLY A 295 33.03 -14.67 27.44
N SER A 296 32.44 -15.16 26.35
CA SER A 296 33.02 -16.19 25.47
C SER A 296 32.68 -15.94 24.02
N ARG A 297 33.48 -16.50 23.10
CA ARG A 297 33.18 -16.53 21.66
C ARG A 297 32.22 -17.68 21.26
N SER A 298 31.79 -18.51 22.22
CA SER A 298 30.87 -19.62 21.94
C SER A 298 29.49 -19.09 21.62
N ARG A 299 29.01 -19.41 20.42
CA ARG A 299 27.67 -19.06 19.95
C ARG A 299 27.00 -20.21 19.20
N ARG A 300 25.69 -20.27 19.22
CA ARG A 300 24.87 -21.12 18.37
C ARG A 300 23.91 -20.24 17.56
N THR A 301 23.67 -20.61 16.31
CA THR A 301 22.81 -19.86 15.39
C THR A 301 21.70 -20.72 14.82
N ALA A 302 20.56 -20.11 14.55
CA ALA A 302 19.44 -20.71 13.80
C ALA A 302 18.92 -19.68 12.79
N LEU A 303 18.41 -20.18 11.67
CA LEU A 303 17.97 -19.38 10.54
C LEU A 303 16.47 -19.57 10.31
N GLY A 304 15.76 -18.51 9.99
CA GLY A 304 14.37 -18.54 9.55
C GLY A 304 14.13 -17.52 8.45
N ARG A 305 13.37 -17.90 7.43
CA ARG A 305 13.02 -17.04 6.30
C ARG A 305 11.65 -16.39 6.52
N LEU A 306 11.59 -15.08 6.52
CA LEU A 306 10.35 -14.30 6.47
C LEU A 306 10.09 -13.89 5.01
N VAL A 307 8.90 -14.21 4.51
CA VAL A 307 8.39 -13.74 3.22
C VAL A 307 7.16 -12.89 3.48
N VAL A 308 7.23 -11.63 3.10
CA VAL A 308 6.09 -10.71 3.18
C VAL A 308 5.52 -10.57 1.77
N GLN A 309 4.23 -10.81 1.62
CA GLN A 309 3.49 -10.73 0.37
C GLN A 309 2.59 -9.49 0.37
N ALA A 310 2.30 -8.96 -0.83
CA ALA A 310 1.36 -7.87 -1.03
C ALA A 310 0.27 -8.28 -2.02
N PRO A 311 -1.01 -8.02 -1.73
CA PRO A 311 -2.08 -8.23 -2.68
C PRO A 311 -1.91 -7.30 -3.89
N PRO A 312 -2.60 -7.58 -5.03
CA PRO A 312 -2.54 -6.74 -6.20
C PRO A 312 -3.10 -5.34 -5.96
N GLU A 313 -2.37 -4.33 -6.42
CA GLU A 313 -2.78 -2.94 -6.48
C GLU A 313 -2.64 -2.45 -7.93
N PHE A 314 -3.69 -1.82 -8.49
CA PHE A 314 -3.66 -1.35 -9.87
C PHE A 314 -2.76 -0.12 -10.02
N VAL A 315 -1.88 -0.18 -11.00
CA VAL A 315 -1.10 0.96 -11.50
C VAL A 315 -1.87 1.63 -12.65
N HIS A 316 -2.45 0.80 -13.54
CA HIS A 316 -3.34 1.25 -14.61
C HIS A 316 -4.57 0.36 -14.63
N TRP A 317 -5.73 0.97 -14.77
CA TRP A 317 -7.02 0.29 -14.90
C TRP A 317 -7.69 0.67 -16.23
N PRO A 318 -8.53 -0.21 -16.79
CA PRO A 318 -9.16 0.03 -18.06
C PRO A 318 -10.12 1.22 -18.01
N GLN A 319 -10.12 2.03 -19.07
CA GLN A 319 -11.00 3.19 -19.23
C GLN A 319 -12.12 2.86 -20.22
N SER A 320 -13.34 3.31 -19.90
CA SER A 320 -14.48 3.15 -20.78
C SER A 320 -14.30 3.95 -22.06
N VAL A 321 -14.64 3.33 -23.19
CA VAL A 321 -14.47 3.93 -24.51
C VAL A 321 -15.70 3.73 -25.38
N SER A 322 -15.99 4.72 -26.23
CA SER A 322 -16.95 4.62 -27.32
C SER A 322 -16.21 4.52 -28.65
N ARG A 323 -16.60 3.57 -29.49
CA ARG A 323 -15.96 3.32 -30.79
C ARG A 323 -16.99 3.02 -31.86
N PRO A 324 -16.77 3.44 -33.13
CA PRO A 324 -17.65 3.05 -34.23
C PRO A 324 -17.51 1.55 -34.53
N ALA A 325 -18.58 0.97 -35.06
CA ALA A 325 -18.51 -0.38 -35.59
C ALA A 325 -17.44 -0.51 -36.68
N GLY A 326 -16.69 -1.62 -36.69
CA GLY A 326 -15.55 -1.83 -37.57
C GLY A 326 -14.26 -1.18 -37.05
N GLY A 327 -14.30 -0.29 -36.06
CA GLY A 327 -13.14 0.34 -35.40
C GLY A 327 -12.35 -0.62 -34.51
N SER A 328 -11.49 -0.05 -33.67
CA SER A 328 -10.71 -0.81 -32.68
C SER A 328 -10.74 -0.15 -31.30
N ALA A 329 -10.63 -0.94 -30.25
CA ALA A 329 -10.48 -0.49 -28.87
C ALA A 329 -9.31 -1.19 -28.22
N VAL A 330 -8.62 -0.48 -27.33
CA VAL A 330 -7.55 -1.02 -26.50
C VAL A 330 -7.83 -0.68 -25.06
N PHE A 331 -7.76 -1.68 -24.20
CA PHE A 331 -7.84 -1.53 -22.75
C PHE A 331 -6.53 -1.93 -22.13
N SER A 332 -6.00 -1.09 -21.27
CA SER A 332 -4.79 -1.35 -20.49
C SER A 332 -5.16 -1.65 -19.05
N CYS A 333 -4.50 -2.64 -18.48
CA CYS A 333 -4.69 -3.05 -17.09
C CYS A 333 -3.37 -3.60 -16.55
N SER A 334 -2.78 -2.92 -15.60
CA SER A 334 -1.57 -3.40 -14.94
C SER A 334 -1.67 -3.24 -13.44
N ALA A 335 -1.09 -4.17 -12.70
CA ALA A 335 -1.09 -4.17 -11.26
C ALA A 335 0.27 -4.56 -10.71
N THR A 336 0.62 -4.01 -9.56
CA THR A 336 1.78 -4.41 -8.76
C THR A 336 1.34 -5.27 -7.59
N GLY A 337 2.21 -6.15 -7.12
CA GLY A 337 1.96 -7.02 -5.97
C GLY A 337 3.12 -7.98 -5.76
N VAL A 338 3.14 -8.67 -4.63
CA VAL A 338 4.18 -9.69 -4.34
C VAL A 338 3.50 -10.96 -3.83
N PRO A 339 3.61 -12.05 -4.58
CA PRO A 339 4.21 -12.23 -5.92
C PRO A 339 3.56 -11.35 -6.99
N GLU A 340 4.25 -11.20 -8.14
CA GLU A 340 3.71 -10.47 -9.29
C GLU A 340 2.32 -10.99 -9.67
N PRO A 341 1.32 -10.09 -9.81
CA PRO A 341 -0.05 -10.51 -10.12
C PRO A 341 -0.19 -10.97 -11.56
N HIS A 342 -1.09 -11.89 -11.75
CA HIS A 342 -1.51 -12.30 -13.06
C HIS A 342 -2.84 -11.66 -13.46
N ILE A 343 -2.94 -11.24 -14.73
CA ILE A 343 -4.08 -10.50 -15.25
C ILE A 343 -5.02 -11.44 -16.02
N ILE A 344 -6.32 -11.33 -15.70
CA ILE A 344 -7.40 -12.08 -16.34
C ILE A 344 -8.45 -11.07 -16.82
N TRP A 345 -8.94 -11.28 -18.05
CA TRP A 345 -10.03 -10.46 -18.59
C TRP A 345 -11.34 -11.21 -18.67
N LEU A 346 -12.42 -10.53 -18.29
CA LEU A 346 -13.78 -10.99 -18.47
C LEU A 346 -14.54 -10.06 -19.41
N LYS A 347 -15.44 -10.60 -20.23
CA LYS A 347 -16.44 -9.88 -21.01
C LYS A 347 -17.82 -10.26 -20.50
N ASN A 348 -18.57 -9.32 -19.95
CA ASN A 348 -19.86 -9.59 -19.31
C ASN A 348 -19.79 -10.79 -18.36
N GLY A 349 -18.77 -10.81 -17.50
CA GLY A 349 -18.54 -11.83 -16.48
C GLY A 349 -18.11 -13.21 -17.01
N LYS A 350 -17.82 -13.37 -18.28
CA LYS A 350 -17.30 -14.60 -18.88
C LYS A 350 -15.82 -14.42 -19.21
N LEU A 351 -15.03 -15.45 -18.93
CA LEU A 351 -13.59 -15.44 -19.24
C LEU A 351 -13.39 -15.13 -20.73
N LEU A 352 -12.55 -14.13 -20.99
CA LEU A 352 -12.18 -13.69 -22.32
C LEU A 352 -10.84 -14.30 -22.72
N GLY A 353 -10.86 -15.13 -23.76
CA GLY A 353 -9.65 -15.68 -24.38
C GLY A 353 -9.32 -14.95 -25.69
N PRO A 354 -8.12 -15.18 -26.23
CA PRO A 354 -7.76 -14.68 -27.56
C PRO A 354 -8.68 -15.24 -28.63
N GLY A 355 -9.04 -14.43 -29.61
CA GLY A 355 -9.97 -14.76 -30.67
C GLY A 355 -9.60 -14.05 -31.98
N THR A 356 -10.47 -14.14 -33.00
CA THR A 356 -10.21 -13.54 -34.33
C THR A 356 -10.12 -12.03 -34.31
N ASN A 357 -10.86 -11.37 -33.40
CA ASN A 357 -10.87 -9.91 -33.21
C ASN A 357 -10.36 -9.48 -31.83
N VAL A 358 -10.00 -10.42 -30.94
CA VAL A 358 -9.53 -10.17 -29.59
C VAL A 358 -8.08 -10.62 -29.47
N LYS A 359 -7.20 -9.72 -29.06
CA LYS A 359 -5.79 -9.97 -28.82
C LYS A 359 -5.41 -9.57 -27.39
N LEU A 360 -4.80 -10.49 -26.69
CA LEU A 360 -4.19 -10.24 -25.37
C LEU A 360 -2.67 -10.16 -25.57
N ALA A 361 -2.05 -9.13 -25.04
CA ALA A 361 -0.61 -8.86 -25.17
C ALA A 361 0.01 -8.50 -23.80
N ASN A 362 1.35 -8.48 -23.76
CA ASN A 362 2.14 -8.04 -22.60
C ASN A 362 1.73 -8.74 -21.30
N GLY A 363 1.65 -10.09 -21.30
CA GLY A 363 1.22 -10.83 -20.13
C GLY A 363 -0.25 -10.55 -19.72
N ASN A 364 -1.11 -10.30 -20.73
CA ASN A 364 -2.53 -9.91 -20.59
C ASN A 364 -2.78 -8.49 -20.05
N THR A 365 -1.77 -7.66 -19.84
CA THR A 365 -1.99 -6.27 -19.40
C THR A 365 -2.65 -5.40 -20.46
N THR A 366 -2.66 -5.84 -21.71
CA THR A 366 -3.29 -5.14 -22.83
C THR A 366 -4.32 -6.03 -23.51
N LEU A 367 -5.57 -5.57 -23.57
CA LEU A 367 -6.65 -6.16 -24.33
C LEU A 367 -6.94 -5.28 -25.55
N ALA A 368 -6.71 -5.79 -26.75
CA ALA A 368 -7.03 -5.13 -28.01
C ALA A 368 -8.20 -5.84 -28.70
N ILE A 369 -9.21 -5.08 -29.11
CA ILE A 369 -10.38 -5.53 -29.86
C ILE A 369 -10.36 -4.82 -31.21
N THR A 370 -10.28 -5.57 -32.28
CA THR A 370 -10.24 -5.03 -33.66
C THR A 370 -11.51 -5.39 -34.39
N ARG A 371 -11.91 -4.57 -35.37
CA ARG A 371 -13.15 -4.79 -36.15
C ARG A 371 -14.35 -4.98 -35.22
N ILE A 372 -14.58 -4.00 -34.35
CA ILE A 372 -15.64 -4.00 -33.36
C ILE A 372 -16.98 -4.29 -34.02
N ALA A 373 -17.67 -5.31 -33.53
CA ALA A 373 -19.03 -5.70 -33.94
C ALA A 373 -20.02 -5.35 -32.82
N PRO A 374 -21.37 -5.29 -33.11
CA PRO A 374 -22.37 -5.01 -32.11
C PRO A 374 -22.31 -5.91 -30.87
N ASN A 375 -21.90 -7.16 -31.04
CA ASN A 375 -21.73 -8.11 -29.94
C ASN A 375 -20.52 -7.78 -29.04
N ASP A 376 -19.63 -6.84 -29.41
CA ASP A 376 -18.49 -6.43 -28.58
C ASP A 376 -18.89 -5.30 -27.63
N GLU A 377 -20.04 -4.66 -27.80
CA GLU A 377 -20.59 -3.76 -26.79
C GLU A 377 -20.87 -4.54 -25.51
N ALA A 378 -20.08 -4.22 -24.45
CA ALA A 378 -20.09 -4.99 -23.22
C ALA A 378 -19.32 -4.25 -22.11
N ILE A 379 -19.43 -4.78 -20.90
CA ILE A 379 -18.54 -4.43 -19.79
C ILE A 379 -17.39 -5.43 -19.76
N TYR A 380 -16.17 -4.90 -19.80
CA TYR A 380 -14.93 -5.65 -19.70
C TYR A 380 -14.35 -5.46 -18.30
N GLN A 381 -14.02 -6.57 -17.64
CA GLN A 381 -13.41 -6.56 -16.31
C GLN A 381 -11.99 -7.10 -16.41
N CYS A 382 -11.08 -6.40 -15.75
CA CYS A 382 -9.72 -6.84 -15.51
C CYS A 382 -9.61 -7.31 -14.06
N ILE A 383 -9.14 -8.53 -13.86
CA ILE A 383 -8.87 -9.10 -12.54
C ILE A 383 -7.37 -9.29 -12.44
N ALA A 384 -6.76 -8.75 -11.39
CA ALA A 384 -5.38 -9.00 -11.00
C ALA A 384 -5.38 -9.90 -9.78
N GLU A 385 -4.67 -11.03 -9.81
CA GLU A 385 -4.61 -11.96 -8.69
C GLU A 385 -3.21 -12.50 -8.43
N ASN A 386 -2.91 -12.73 -7.15
CA ASN A 386 -1.72 -13.43 -6.68
C ASN A 386 -2.04 -14.26 -5.42
N SER A 387 -1.03 -14.89 -4.80
CA SER A 387 -1.22 -15.68 -3.57
C SER A 387 -1.67 -14.87 -2.35
N ALA A 388 -1.52 -13.55 -2.37
CA ALA A 388 -1.91 -12.66 -1.27
C ALA A 388 -3.33 -12.10 -1.41
N GLY A 389 -3.93 -12.15 -2.62
CA GLY A 389 -5.28 -11.67 -2.86
C GLY A 389 -5.59 -11.39 -4.33
N ALA A 390 -6.76 -10.79 -4.57
CA ALA A 390 -7.21 -10.36 -5.88
C ALA A 390 -7.82 -8.96 -5.83
N ASN A 391 -7.72 -8.23 -6.95
CA ASN A 391 -8.35 -6.94 -7.14
C ASN A 391 -8.96 -6.88 -8.55
N GLN A 392 -9.98 -6.01 -8.77
CA GLN A 392 -10.63 -5.92 -10.07
C GLN A 392 -11.00 -4.49 -10.45
N ALA A 393 -11.01 -4.23 -11.76
CA ALA A 393 -11.44 -2.98 -12.37
C ALA A 393 -12.27 -3.28 -13.63
N SER A 394 -13.15 -2.38 -14.02
CA SER A 394 -14.04 -2.57 -15.17
C SER A 394 -14.07 -1.34 -16.06
N ALA A 395 -14.38 -1.57 -17.34
CA ALA A 395 -14.58 -0.53 -18.33
C ALA A 395 -15.66 -0.96 -19.34
N ARG A 396 -16.41 -0.02 -19.87
CA ARG A 396 -17.42 -0.26 -20.90
C ARG A 396 -16.85 0.01 -22.29
N LEU A 397 -17.10 -0.89 -23.21
CA LEU A 397 -17.05 -0.60 -24.64
C LEU A 397 -18.45 -0.28 -25.13
N ALA A 398 -18.67 0.95 -25.55
CA ALA A 398 -19.89 1.37 -26.21
C ALA A 398 -19.67 1.50 -27.71
N ILE A 399 -20.72 1.24 -28.52
CA ILE A 399 -20.67 1.45 -29.96
C ILE A 399 -21.29 2.81 -30.27
N SER A 400 -20.51 3.69 -30.91
CA SER A 400 -21.00 4.95 -31.44
C SER A 400 -21.64 4.72 -32.81
N HIS A 401 -22.85 5.27 -33.00
CA HIS A 401 -23.62 5.17 -34.22
C HIS A 401 -23.48 6.49 -34.99
N GLY A 402 -22.88 6.43 -36.18
CA GLY A 402 -22.95 7.50 -37.17
C GLY A 402 -21.72 8.38 -37.39
N PRO A 403 -21.77 9.33 -38.32
CA PRO A 403 -20.68 10.20 -38.74
C PRO A 403 -20.29 11.29 -37.71
N ASP A 404 -20.85 11.25 -36.52
CA ASP A 404 -20.82 12.35 -35.54
C ASP A 404 -19.59 12.34 -34.60
N LEU A 405 -18.60 11.48 -34.83
CA LEU A 405 -17.34 11.55 -34.07
C LEU A 405 -16.45 12.63 -34.68
N PRO A 406 -15.69 13.39 -33.83
CA PRO A 406 -14.78 14.40 -34.35
C PRO A 406 -13.68 13.76 -35.24
N GLU A 407 -13.18 14.53 -36.18
CA GLU A 407 -11.98 14.12 -36.93
C GLU A 407 -10.74 14.13 -36.06
N ALA A 408 -9.74 13.35 -36.49
CA ALA A 408 -8.47 13.31 -35.78
C ALA A 408 -7.76 14.68 -35.91
N PRO A 409 -7.25 15.24 -34.80
CA PRO A 409 -6.49 16.49 -34.88
C PRO A 409 -5.27 16.40 -35.79
N SER A 410 -4.98 17.48 -36.50
CA SER A 410 -3.93 17.56 -37.51
C SER A 410 -2.91 18.65 -37.20
N GLY A 411 -1.79 18.67 -37.97
CA GLY A 411 -0.76 19.70 -37.84
C GLY A 411 0.04 19.64 -36.54
N LEU A 412 0.22 18.45 -35.97
CA LEU A 412 0.99 18.29 -34.74
C LEU A 412 2.45 18.65 -34.92
N LEU A 413 2.95 19.51 -34.05
CA LEU A 413 4.35 19.89 -33.97
C LEU A 413 4.80 19.82 -32.49
N VAL A 414 5.90 19.13 -32.25
CA VAL A 414 6.51 19.04 -30.90
C VAL A 414 7.87 19.70 -30.92
N THR A 415 8.11 20.63 -30.01
CA THR A 415 9.39 21.34 -29.84
C THR A 415 9.95 21.11 -28.45
N PRO A 416 11.23 20.73 -28.30
CA PRO A 416 11.85 20.63 -26.99
C PRO A 416 12.10 22.04 -26.40
N LEU A 417 11.59 22.30 -25.20
CA LEU A 417 11.81 23.57 -24.48
C LEU A 417 12.96 23.48 -23.49
N SER A 418 13.07 22.37 -22.78
CA SER A 418 14.08 22.17 -21.74
C SER A 418 14.49 20.70 -21.62
N SER A 419 15.35 20.40 -20.67
CA SER A 419 15.69 19.02 -20.29
C SER A 419 14.53 18.25 -19.65
N SER A 420 13.48 18.92 -19.25
CA SER A 420 12.34 18.33 -18.57
C SER A 420 11.00 18.72 -19.16
N SER A 421 10.96 19.42 -20.32
CA SER A 421 9.70 19.79 -20.95
C SER A 421 9.74 19.77 -22.49
N LEU A 422 8.59 19.38 -23.04
CA LEU A 422 8.28 19.37 -24.47
C LEU A 422 7.00 20.17 -24.70
N GLN A 423 6.96 20.97 -25.76
CA GLN A 423 5.77 21.72 -26.16
C GLN A 423 5.12 21.09 -27.37
N LEU A 424 3.86 20.74 -27.26
CA LEU A 424 3.00 20.30 -28.34
C LEU A 424 2.12 21.43 -28.84
N THR A 425 2.03 21.59 -30.16
CA THR A 425 1.06 22.47 -30.84
C THR A 425 0.32 21.69 -31.90
N TRP A 426 -0.91 22.07 -32.20
CA TRP A 426 -1.74 21.48 -33.27
C TRP A 426 -2.65 22.50 -33.90
N ASN A 427 -3.19 22.17 -35.09
CA ASN A 427 -4.05 23.08 -35.82
C ASN A 427 -5.41 23.19 -35.15
N GLU A 428 -5.97 24.39 -35.13
CA GLU A 428 -7.36 24.63 -34.78
C GLU A 428 -8.26 24.01 -35.86
N PRO A 429 -9.24 23.17 -35.48
CA PRO A 429 -10.25 22.67 -36.42
C PRO A 429 -11.14 23.79 -36.94
N PRO A 430 -11.80 23.64 -38.12
CA PRO A 430 -12.80 24.59 -38.60
C PRO A 430 -13.92 24.87 -37.56
N GLU A 431 -14.49 26.07 -37.55
CA GLU A 431 -15.38 26.53 -36.51
C GLU A 431 -16.68 25.70 -36.36
N ASP A 432 -17.20 25.17 -37.48
CA ASP A 432 -18.34 24.25 -37.51
C ASP A 432 -18.06 22.90 -36.83
N VAL A 433 -16.84 22.41 -36.87
CA VAL A 433 -16.38 21.17 -36.22
C VAL A 433 -16.08 21.43 -34.73
N THR A 434 -15.48 22.59 -34.40
CA THR A 434 -15.09 22.96 -33.03
C THR A 434 -16.29 23.07 -32.08
N GLN A 435 -17.49 23.36 -32.57
CA GLN A 435 -18.71 23.43 -31.76
C GLN A 435 -19.06 22.11 -31.10
N HIS A 436 -18.76 20.97 -31.76
CA HIS A 436 -19.06 19.63 -31.25
C HIS A 436 -17.94 19.02 -30.39
N ILE A 437 -16.75 19.63 -30.42
CA ILE A 437 -15.62 19.18 -29.60
C ILE A 437 -15.75 19.71 -28.16
N ILE A 438 -15.61 18.85 -27.17
CA ILE A 438 -15.60 19.17 -25.75
C ILE A 438 -14.18 19.51 -25.29
N GLY A 439 -13.18 18.75 -25.79
CA GLY A 439 -11.78 18.94 -25.45
C GLY A 439 -10.88 17.94 -26.19
N TYR A 440 -9.60 17.98 -25.83
CA TYR A 440 -8.59 17.06 -26.38
C TYR A 440 -7.94 16.27 -25.23
N VAL A 441 -7.57 15.03 -25.50
CA VAL A 441 -6.74 14.21 -24.62
C VAL A 441 -5.41 13.99 -25.31
N LEU A 442 -4.37 14.46 -24.65
CA LEU A 442 -2.98 14.38 -25.09
C LEU A 442 -2.36 13.11 -24.52
N HIS A 443 -1.65 12.37 -25.34
CA HIS A 443 -1.03 11.10 -24.98
C HIS A 443 0.48 11.24 -25.19
N ILE A 444 1.25 10.96 -24.16
CA ILE A 444 2.71 10.99 -24.21
C ILE A 444 3.29 9.75 -23.55
N ARG A 445 4.24 9.11 -24.20
CA ARG A 445 5.01 8.01 -23.61
C ARG A 445 6.44 8.03 -24.08
N ARG A 446 7.33 7.42 -23.32
CA ARG A 446 8.71 7.20 -23.71
C ARG A 446 8.78 6.20 -24.88
N LEU A 447 9.60 6.51 -25.86
CA LEU A 447 9.78 5.62 -27.02
C LEU A 447 10.38 4.27 -26.57
N GLY A 448 9.72 3.17 -26.94
CA GLY A 448 10.12 1.81 -26.56
C GLY A 448 9.50 1.26 -25.28
N GLU A 449 8.77 2.06 -24.51
CA GLU A 449 7.98 1.57 -23.40
C GLU A 449 6.63 0.99 -23.86
N ALA A 450 6.04 0.14 -23.01
CA ALA A 450 4.73 -0.43 -23.25
C ALA A 450 3.62 0.64 -23.21
N ASP A 451 2.50 0.38 -23.88
CA ASP A 451 1.35 1.29 -23.91
C ASP A 451 0.77 1.59 -22.50
N SER A 452 1.04 0.73 -21.51
CA SER A 452 0.66 0.92 -20.11
C SER A 452 1.42 2.04 -19.39
N ALA A 453 2.54 2.50 -19.92
CA ALA A 453 3.32 3.61 -19.38
C ALA A 453 2.94 4.97 -19.99
N GLU A 454 1.86 5.01 -20.79
CA GLU A 454 1.39 6.23 -21.43
C GLU A 454 0.73 7.16 -20.42
N LEU A 455 1.21 8.41 -20.37
CA LEU A 455 0.58 9.49 -19.61
C LEU A 455 -0.47 10.17 -20.48
N GLN A 456 -1.59 10.55 -19.88
CA GLN A 456 -2.71 11.21 -20.54
C GLN A 456 -3.05 12.50 -19.84
N GLU A 457 -3.18 13.60 -20.59
CA GLU A 457 -3.58 14.91 -20.08
C GLU A 457 -4.75 15.45 -20.90
N ALA A 458 -5.79 15.92 -20.20
CA ALA A 458 -6.96 16.51 -20.84
C ALA A 458 -6.85 18.04 -20.90
N VAL A 459 -7.15 18.61 -22.06
CA VAL A 459 -7.13 20.06 -22.26
C VAL A 459 -8.41 20.57 -22.92
N SER A 460 -8.69 21.87 -22.73
CA SER A 460 -9.86 22.54 -23.25
C SER A 460 -9.93 22.52 -24.78
N LYS A 461 -11.15 22.58 -25.34
CA LYS A 461 -11.39 22.69 -26.78
C LYS A 461 -10.75 23.94 -27.42
N THR A 462 -10.46 24.97 -26.62
CA THR A 462 -9.80 26.21 -27.05
C THR A 462 -8.30 26.21 -26.88
N THR A 463 -7.73 25.08 -26.45
CA THR A 463 -6.29 24.92 -26.23
C THR A 463 -5.69 24.25 -27.47
N PHE A 464 -4.74 24.92 -28.11
CA PHE A 464 -4.02 24.41 -29.29
C PHE A 464 -2.50 24.35 -29.07
N ARG A 465 -2.10 24.57 -27.83
CA ARG A 465 -0.70 24.53 -27.36
C ARG A 465 -0.67 24.02 -25.93
N HIS A 466 0.22 23.05 -25.67
CA HIS A 466 0.37 22.46 -24.34
C HIS A 466 1.85 22.16 -24.07
N GLU A 467 2.29 22.30 -22.81
CA GLU A 467 3.63 22.00 -22.35
C GLU A 467 3.59 20.78 -21.41
N PHE A 468 4.22 19.70 -21.84
CA PHE A 468 4.48 18.57 -20.96
C PHE A 468 5.70 18.88 -20.10
N SER A 469 5.57 18.76 -18.79
CA SER A 469 6.62 19.01 -17.81
C SER A 469 7.00 17.74 -17.04
N ASN A 470 8.07 17.82 -16.23
CA ASN A 470 8.59 16.69 -15.45
C ASN A 470 9.00 15.46 -16.30
N LEU A 471 9.42 15.69 -17.51
CA LEU A 471 9.96 14.67 -18.39
C LEU A 471 11.43 14.38 -18.04
N GLU A 472 11.93 13.23 -18.48
CA GLU A 472 13.35 12.87 -18.29
C GLU A 472 14.23 13.55 -19.37
N ALA A 473 15.44 13.94 -18.95
CA ALA A 473 16.41 14.58 -19.83
C ALA A 473 16.95 13.61 -20.89
N ALA A 474 17.28 14.14 -22.07
CA ALA A 474 17.81 13.38 -23.21
C ALA A 474 16.98 12.14 -23.57
N THR A 475 15.67 12.21 -23.34
CA THR A 475 14.76 11.07 -23.51
C THR A 475 13.78 11.34 -24.63
N THR A 476 13.60 10.35 -25.50
CA THR A 476 12.71 10.44 -26.66
C THR A 476 11.30 10.00 -26.28
N TYR A 477 10.32 10.83 -26.64
CA TYR A 477 8.91 10.61 -26.38
C TYR A 477 8.11 10.52 -27.68
N SER A 478 7.12 9.66 -27.72
CA SER A 478 6.10 9.61 -28.74
C SER A 478 4.80 10.26 -28.23
N ILE A 479 4.23 11.16 -29.02
CA ILE A 479 3.11 12.00 -28.63
C ILE A 479 2.03 11.93 -29.72
N TYR A 480 0.79 11.79 -29.32
CA TYR A 480 -0.40 11.93 -30.15
C TYR A 480 -1.54 12.50 -29.35
N LEU A 481 -2.61 12.93 -30.01
CA LEU A 481 -3.80 13.43 -29.32
C LEU A 481 -5.09 12.97 -30.02
N LYS A 482 -6.19 13.03 -29.28
CA LYS A 482 -7.56 12.73 -29.74
C LYS A 482 -8.47 13.89 -29.37
N ALA A 483 -9.37 14.25 -30.27
CA ALA A 483 -10.48 15.14 -29.99
C ALA A 483 -11.65 14.34 -29.40
N TYR A 484 -12.39 14.92 -28.46
CA TYR A 484 -13.56 14.31 -27.83
C TYR A 484 -14.78 15.16 -28.00
N SER A 485 -15.92 14.50 -28.32
CA SER A 485 -17.25 15.07 -28.33
C SER A 485 -18.14 14.35 -27.31
N ALA A 486 -19.39 14.79 -27.14
CA ALA A 486 -20.38 14.11 -26.30
C ALA A 486 -20.64 12.65 -26.77
N LEU A 487 -20.35 12.32 -28.00
CA LEU A 487 -20.59 11.01 -28.61
C LEU A 487 -19.36 10.09 -28.57
N GLY A 488 -18.20 10.62 -28.25
CA GLY A 488 -16.97 9.84 -28.12
C GLY A 488 -15.72 10.53 -28.66
N GLY A 489 -14.60 9.79 -28.64
CA GLY A 489 -13.30 10.28 -29.10
C GLY A 489 -13.06 10.03 -30.60
N SER A 490 -12.29 10.93 -31.22
CA SER A 490 -11.77 10.78 -32.59
C SER A 490 -10.82 9.58 -32.71
N ARG A 491 -10.44 9.26 -33.93
CA ARG A 491 -9.21 8.50 -34.18
C ARG A 491 -8.03 9.27 -33.61
N GLN A 492 -6.94 8.56 -33.28
CA GLN A 492 -5.71 9.25 -32.87
C GLN A 492 -5.14 10.08 -34.04
N SER A 493 -4.54 11.20 -33.72
CA SER A 493 -3.73 11.99 -34.64
C SER A 493 -2.52 11.21 -35.18
N SER A 494 -1.77 11.80 -36.11
CA SER A 494 -0.43 11.34 -36.40
C SER A 494 0.42 11.34 -35.15
N VAL A 495 1.29 10.32 -35.00
CA VAL A 495 2.24 10.25 -33.88
C VAL A 495 3.46 11.12 -34.22
N VAL A 496 3.83 12.00 -33.32
CA VAL A 496 5.02 12.83 -33.42
C VAL A 496 6.04 12.38 -32.38
N ILE A 497 7.31 12.33 -32.76
CA ILE A 497 8.41 11.91 -31.88
C ILE A 497 9.33 13.12 -31.67
N SER A 498 9.68 13.36 -30.39
CA SER A 498 10.62 14.41 -30.02
C SER A 498 11.44 13.99 -28.78
N THR A 499 12.63 14.58 -28.66
CA THR A 499 13.56 14.26 -27.56
C THR A 499 13.75 15.51 -26.71
N THR A 500 13.64 15.37 -25.40
CA THR A 500 13.96 16.44 -24.43
C THR A 500 15.44 16.84 -24.54
N LEU A 501 15.76 18.08 -24.19
CA LEU A 501 17.16 18.54 -24.16
C LEU A 501 17.94 17.75 -23.09
N GLY A 502 19.25 17.64 -23.26
CA GLY A 502 20.12 17.02 -22.27
C GLY A 502 20.15 17.81 -20.96
N GLY A 503 20.27 17.13 -19.84
CA GLY A 503 20.38 17.73 -18.52
C GLY A 503 21.52 17.13 -17.71
N VAL A 504 22.01 17.87 -16.71
CA VAL A 504 22.99 17.36 -15.73
C VAL A 504 22.30 16.46 -14.73
N PRO A 505 23.00 15.46 -14.13
CA PRO A 505 22.43 14.60 -13.10
C PRO A 505 22.04 15.37 -11.84
N SER A 506 21.15 14.80 -11.02
CA SER A 506 20.91 15.27 -9.65
C SER A 506 22.12 15.01 -8.76
N PRO A 507 22.34 15.82 -7.71
CA PRO A 507 23.41 15.56 -6.74
C PRO A 507 23.16 14.22 -6.05
N PRO A 508 24.17 13.33 -5.99
CA PRO A 508 24.04 12.04 -5.31
C PRO A 508 24.01 12.23 -3.79
N SER A 509 23.12 11.51 -3.10
CA SER A 509 23.20 11.39 -1.64
C SER A 509 24.23 10.33 -1.29
N PHE A 510 25.04 10.57 -0.26
CA PHE A 510 26.00 9.58 0.21
C PHE A 510 26.17 9.57 1.73
N PHE A 511 26.67 8.47 2.26
CA PHE A 511 27.08 8.34 3.65
C PHE A 511 28.42 7.61 3.74
N THR A 512 29.08 7.78 4.85
CA THR A 512 30.43 7.23 5.09
C THR A 512 30.42 6.33 6.32
N LYS A 513 31.21 5.27 6.27
CA LYS A 513 31.44 4.34 7.37
C LYS A 513 32.94 4.20 7.62
N VAL A 514 33.41 4.60 8.78
CA VAL A 514 34.80 4.40 9.18
C VAL A 514 35.03 2.91 9.44
N LEU A 515 35.99 2.32 8.76
CA LEU A 515 36.34 0.90 8.90
C LEU A 515 37.44 0.69 9.94
N ASN A 516 38.43 1.58 9.96
CA ASN A 516 39.52 1.62 10.91
C ASN A 516 40.18 3.02 10.87
N GLN A 517 41.30 3.21 11.61
CA GLN A 517 41.99 4.50 11.70
C GLN A 517 42.59 5.02 10.39
N THR A 518 42.69 4.19 9.35
CA THR A 518 43.32 4.53 8.06
C THR A 518 42.41 4.26 6.86
N ALA A 519 41.15 3.83 7.08
CA ALA A 519 40.25 3.50 6.00
C ALA A 519 38.78 3.82 6.34
N MET A 520 38.05 4.32 5.33
CA MET A 520 36.60 4.51 5.38
C MET A 520 35.95 4.01 4.11
N GLN A 521 34.72 3.60 4.21
CA GLN A 521 33.89 3.20 3.07
C GLN A 521 32.84 4.25 2.81
N VAL A 522 32.72 4.66 1.57
CA VAL A 522 31.73 5.62 1.08
C VAL A 522 30.66 4.85 0.29
N TYR A 523 29.40 5.10 0.59
CA TYR A 523 28.23 4.53 -0.10
C TYR A 523 27.39 5.68 -0.63
N TRP A 524 26.90 5.57 -1.85
CA TRP A 524 26.02 6.58 -2.44
C TRP A 524 24.83 5.98 -3.14
N ASP A 525 23.77 6.77 -3.20
CA ASP A 525 22.58 6.40 -3.95
C ASP A 525 22.76 6.73 -5.44
N LEU A 526 22.22 5.87 -6.28
CA LEU A 526 22.17 6.13 -7.72
C LEU A 526 21.02 7.12 -7.99
N PRO A 527 21.31 8.37 -8.45
CA PRO A 527 20.26 9.34 -8.73
C PRO A 527 19.27 8.83 -9.76
N SER A 528 17.98 8.88 -9.43
CA SER A 528 16.92 8.37 -10.30
C SER A 528 16.44 9.38 -11.35
N LYS A 529 16.67 10.68 -11.16
CA LYS A 529 16.28 11.81 -12.05
C LYS A 529 17.02 13.10 -11.66
N PRO A 530 17.14 14.10 -12.55
CA PRO A 530 17.10 14.08 -14.01
C PRO A 530 18.47 13.77 -14.62
N GLY A 531 18.47 13.15 -15.77
CA GLY A 531 19.67 12.86 -16.57
C GLY A 531 20.29 11.50 -16.25
N LYS A 532 20.62 10.74 -17.31
CA LYS A 532 21.33 9.45 -17.16
C LYS A 532 22.72 9.73 -16.59
N VAL A 533 23.06 9.07 -15.50
CA VAL A 533 24.39 9.16 -14.86
C VAL A 533 25.37 8.28 -15.64
N GLU A 534 26.45 8.86 -16.14
CA GLU A 534 27.54 8.13 -16.80
C GLU A 534 28.63 7.74 -15.80
N GLY A 535 28.82 8.57 -14.75
CA GLY A 535 29.80 8.29 -13.72
C GLY A 535 29.67 9.17 -12.50
N PHE A 536 30.48 8.83 -11.50
CA PHE A 536 30.65 9.60 -10.28
C PHE A 536 32.11 9.99 -10.11
N ARG A 537 32.34 11.19 -9.56
CA ARG A 537 33.67 11.65 -9.14
C ARG A 537 33.64 11.88 -7.63
N LEU A 538 34.48 11.15 -6.92
CA LEU A 538 34.70 11.24 -5.49
C LEU A 538 36.00 12.01 -5.27
N GLU A 539 35.92 13.09 -4.52
CA GLU A 539 37.08 13.87 -4.08
C GLU A 539 37.14 13.81 -2.54
N TYR A 540 38.33 13.72 -2.01
CA TYR A 540 38.54 13.77 -0.59
C TYR A 540 39.81 14.57 -0.24
N ASN A 541 39.72 15.40 0.77
CA ASN A 541 40.81 16.22 1.24
C ASN A 541 40.82 16.26 2.75
N ARG A 542 42.03 16.36 3.31
CA ARG A 542 42.23 16.56 4.74
C ARG A 542 41.96 18.03 5.10
N VAL A 543 41.09 18.29 6.06
CA VAL A 543 40.70 19.66 6.43
C VAL A 543 41.88 20.47 6.94
N SER A 544 42.87 19.84 7.61
CA SER A 544 44.10 20.48 8.10
C SER A 544 45.14 20.76 7.03
N ASN A 545 45.06 20.13 5.85
CA ASN A 545 45.97 20.34 4.72
C ASN A 545 45.23 20.16 3.39
N PRO A 546 44.55 21.21 2.89
CA PRO A 546 43.70 21.11 1.68
C PRO A 546 44.45 20.85 0.37
N HIS A 547 45.79 20.91 0.37
CA HIS A 547 46.61 20.66 -0.81
C HIS A 547 46.82 19.16 -1.12
N LEU A 548 46.53 18.27 -0.15
CA LEU A 548 46.51 16.83 -0.35
C LEU A 548 45.09 16.38 -0.71
N LYS A 549 44.78 16.52 -2.01
CA LYS A 549 43.50 16.06 -2.55
C LYS A 549 43.65 14.70 -3.22
N GLY A 550 42.82 13.73 -2.85
CA GLY A 550 42.60 12.54 -3.63
C GLY A 550 41.35 12.69 -4.49
N GLN A 551 41.38 12.16 -5.72
CA GLN A 551 40.26 12.17 -6.63
C GLN A 551 40.16 10.82 -7.33
N GLU A 552 38.97 10.24 -7.35
CA GLU A 552 38.71 8.99 -8.04
C GLU A 552 37.39 9.08 -8.83
N THR A 553 37.34 8.37 -9.96
CA THR A 553 36.18 8.40 -10.85
C THR A 553 35.64 6.99 -11.01
N PHE A 554 34.31 6.84 -10.93
CA PHE A 554 33.60 5.56 -10.96
C PHE A 554 32.53 5.56 -12.06
N PRO A 555 32.27 4.40 -12.68
CA PRO A 555 31.17 4.25 -13.63
C PRO A 555 29.81 4.38 -12.94
N GLY A 556 28.78 4.80 -13.69
CA GLY A 556 27.47 5.13 -13.17
C GLY A 556 26.68 3.99 -12.48
N HIS A 557 27.14 2.74 -12.58
CA HIS A 557 26.53 1.60 -11.89
C HIS A 557 27.16 1.28 -10.52
N MET A 558 28.30 1.88 -10.18
CA MET A 558 28.93 1.73 -8.87
C MET A 558 28.26 2.64 -7.85
N ASN A 559 28.11 2.14 -6.63
CA ASN A 559 27.47 2.86 -5.53
C ASN A 559 28.27 2.77 -4.21
N THR A 560 29.47 2.26 -4.23
CA THR A 560 30.33 2.15 -3.04
C THR A 560 31.81 2.10 -3.42
N HIS A 561 32.65 2.70 -2.55
CA HIS A 561 34.10 2.63 -2.67
C HIS A 561 34.75 2.71 -1.29
N THR A 562 35.93 2.08 -1.14
CA THR A 562 36.70 2.11 0.10
C THR A 562 37.96 2.96 -0.07
N LEU A 563 37.99 4.10 0.62
CA LEU A 563 39.21 4.91 0.75
C LEU A 563 40.11 4.29 1.77
N SER A 564 41.36 4.01 1.38
CA SER A 564 42.39 3.41 2.23
C SER A 564 43.64 4.28 2.26
N ASN A 565 44.57 3.97 3.15
CA ASN A 565 45.83 4.73 3.37
C ASN A 565 45.60 6.19 3.79
N LEU A 566 44.52 6.43 4.53
CA LEU A 566 44.21 7.73 5.11
C LEU A 566 45.05 7.94 6.37
N GLU A 567 45.37 9.19 6.72
CA GLU A 567 46.07 9.52 7.96
C GLU A 567 45.15 9.33 9.18
N PRO A 568 45.64 8.60 10.21
CA PRO A 568 44.91 8.44 11.47
C PRO A 568 44.62 9.79 12.16
N HIS A 569 43.55 9.81 12.96
CA HIS A 569 43.16 10.98 13.77
C HIS A 569 42.99 12.28 12.97
N SER A 570 42.59 12.16 11.71
CA SER A 570 42.44 13.30 10.81
C SER A 570 40.96 13.46 10.39
N LEU A 571 40.57 14.72 10.19
CA LEU A 571 39.27 15.09 9.67
C LEU A 571 39.37 15.22 8.14
N TYR A 572 38.50 14.50 7.43
CA TYR A 572 38.42 14.52 5.99
C TYR A 572 37.11 15.15 5.52
N GLU A 573 37.18 15.99 4.51
CA GLU A 573 36.02 16.43 3.71
C GLU A 573 35.91 15.52 2.51
N ILE A 574 34.77 14.85 2.38
CA ILE A 574 34.43 14.01 1.24
C ILE A 574 33.44 14.76 0.37
N GLN A 575 33.71 14.82 -0.92
CA GLN A 575 32.88 15.48 -1.93
C GLN A 575 32.52 14.48 -3.02
N LEU A 576 31.25 14.43 -3.42
CA LEU A 576 30.76 13.53 -4.44
C LEU A 576 29.94 14.29 -5.49
N VAL A 577 30.21 14.01 -6.76
CA VAL A 577 29.57 14.59 -7.93
C VAL A 577 29.14 13.48 -8.86
N ALA A 578 27.93 13.54 -9.41
CA ALA A 578 27.52 12.73 -10.54
C ALA A 578 27.73 13.53 -11.84
N PHE A 579 28.09 12.88 -12.93
CA PHE A 579 28.29 13.53 -14.22
C PHE A 579 27.76 12.73 -15.41
N ASN A 580 27.47 13.43 -16.48
CA ASN A 580 27.15 12.88 -17.80
C ASN A 580 27.70 13.79 -18.91
N GLY A 581 27.41 13.46 -20.18
CA GLY A 581 27.82 14.27 -21.34
C GLY A 581 27.31 15.71 -21.35
N ASN A 582 26.35 16.08 -20.52
CA ASN A 582 25.77 17.43 -20.41
C ASN A 582 26.39 18.25 -19.25
N GLY A 583 27.20 17.63 -18.40
CA GLY A 583 27.87 18.29 -17.29
C GLY A 583 27.79 17.55 -15.96
N GLU A 584 28.12 18.27 -14.89
CA GLU A 584 28.25 17.75 -13.54
C GLU A 584 27.12 18.24 -12.65
N SER A 585 26.70 17.40 -11.72
CA SER A 585 25.74 17.76 -10.67
C SER A 585 26.31 18.78 -9.68
N PRO A 586 25.47 19.46 -8.90
CA PRO A 586 25.94 20.12 -7.69
C PRO A 586 26.71 19.15 -6.76
N ILE A 587 27.72 19.68 -6.04
CA ILE A 587 28.59 18.88 -5.17
C ILE A 587 27.88 18.57 -3.86
N THR A 588 27.84 17.29 -3.47
CA THR A 588 27.44 16.87 -2.12
C THR A 588 28.68 16.71 -1.24
N ARG A 589 28.64 17.20 0.02
CA ARG A 589 29.83 17.25 0.92
C ARG A 589 29.47 16.66 2.28
N HIS A 590 30.41 15.88 2.85
CA HIS A 590 30.36 15.39 4.23
C HIS A 590 31.73 15.50 4.90
N LEU A 591 31.74 15.79 6.21
CA LEU A 591 32.93 15.78 7.04
C LEU A 591 32.99 14.50 7.86
N VAL A 592 34.11 13.81 7.84
CA VAL A 592 34.32 12.51 8.52
C VAL A 592 35.60 12.55 9.31
N SER A 593 35.52 12.25 10.63
CA SER A 593 36.69 12.08 11.50
C SER A 593 37.09 10.61 11.57
N LEU A 594 38.38 10.33 11.50
CA LEU A 594 38.99 9.01 11.70
C LEU A 594 39.42 8.79 13.16
N GLU A 595 38.87 9.51 14.13
CA GLU A 595 39.13 9.25 15.55
C GLU A 595 38.33 8.01 15.99
N GLU A 596 39.01 7.14 16.73
CA GLU A 596 38.41 5.98 17.38
C GLU A 596 37.67 6.47 18.65
N ASP A 597 36.35 6.36 18.68
CA ASP A 597 35.56 6.61 19.89
C ASP A 597 35.98 5.64 21.00
N LYS A 598 36.87 6.09 21.88
CA LYS A 598 37.30 5.35 23.09
C LYS A 598 36.26 5.37 24.23
N ASN A 599 35.00 5.66 23.97
CA ASN A 599 33.96 5.68 24.99
C ASN A 599 32.72 4.85 24.61
N THR A 600 32.89 3.53 24.72
CA THR A 600 31.72 2.64 24.87
C THR A 600 31.41 2.41 26.34
N ALA A 601 30.94 3.44 27.05
CA ALA A 601 30.24 3.27 28.33
C ALA A 601 29.61 4.60 28.77
N ALA A 602 28.53 4.99 28.10
CA ALA A 602 27.40 5.80 28.62
C ALA A 602 26.49 6.12 27.44
N GLY A 603 25.21 5.74 27.55
CA GLY A 603 24.25 6.02 26.51
C GLY A 603 24.14 7.51 26.21
N PRO A 604 23.99 7.91 24.95
CA PRO A 604 23.85 9.31 24.62
C PRO A 604 22.45 9.79 25.03
N SER A 605 22.43 10.65 26.04
CA SER A 605 21.36 11.61 26.22
C SER A 605 21.39 12.54 25.01
N CYS A 606 20.48 12.38 24.08
CA CYS A 606 20.28 13.33 23.00
C CYS A 606 19.84 14.66 23.57
N LYS A 607 20.77 15.58 23.76
CA LYS A 607 20.46 17.00 23.80
C LYS A 607 20.28 17.47 22.36
N CYS A 608 19.03 17.61 21.95
CA CYS A 608 18.71 18.35 20.74
C CYS A 608 19.07 19.82 20.99
N ASP A 609 20.12 20.29 20.37
CA ASP A 609 20.43 21.72 20.30
C ASP A 609 19.47 22.34 19.26
N TRP A 610 18.42 22.96 19.74
CA TRP A 610 17.44 23.66 18.91
C TRP A 610 18.07 25.02 18.53
N SER A 611 18.40 25.16 17.25
CA SER A 611 18.77 26.46 16.72
C SER A 611 17.60 27.43 16.90
N GLU A 612 17.89 28.71 17.18
CA GLU A 612 16.91 29.77 17.49
C GLU A 612 15.83 29.95 16.43
N SER A 613 16.08 29.55 15.18
CA SER A 613 15.08 29.60 14.09
C SER A 613 13.91 28.62 14.25
N SER A 614 14.10 27.48 14.96
CA SER A 614 13.02 26.51 15.20
C SER A 614 12.04 26.95 16.29
N ARG A 615 12.45 27.83 17.19
CA ARG A 615 11.57 28.32 18.27
C ARG A 615 10.43 29.20 17.75
N TRP A 616 10.68 29.96 16.70
CA TRP A 616 9.66 30.83 16.11
C TRP A 616 8.59 30.06 15.35
N THR A 617 8.96 28.98 14.67
CA THR A 617 7.98 28.15 13.93
C THR A 617 7.08 27.36 14.87
N VAL A 618 7.60 26.85 16.00
CA VAL A 618 6.78 26.16 17.01
C VAL A 618 5.87 27.13 17.76
N LEU A 619 6.35 28.32 18.11
CA LEU A 619 5.54 29.38 18.75
C LEU A 619 4.43 29.87 17.82
N LEU A 620 4.71 30.08 16.53
CA LEU A 620 3.68 30.44 15.53
C LEU A 620 2.65 29.31 15.33
N GLY A 621 3.07 28.04 15.35
CA GLY A 621 2.18 26.89 15.28
C GLY A 621 1.24 26.78 16.50
N ILE A 622 1.76 27.02 17.70
CA ILE A 622 0.96 27.00 18.95
C ILE A 622 -0.02 28.18 18.96
N HIS A 623 0.40 29.38 18.59
CA HIS A 623 -0.49 30.57 18.53
C HIS A 623 -1.57 30.39 17.43
N GLY A 624 -1.22 29.83 16.26
CA GLY A 624 -2.20 29.50 15.22
C GLY A 624 -3.23 28.47 15.67
N GLY A 625 -2.78 27.41 16.36
CA GLY A 625 -3.66 26.38 16.92
C GLY A 625 -4.63 26.91 17.99
N VAL A 626 -4.14 27.75 18.90
CA VAL A 626 -4.97 28.38 19.95
C VAL A 626 -5.98 29.35 19.33
N ALA A 627 -5.58 30.11 18.30
CA ALA A 627 -6.50 31.02 17.60
C ALA A 627 -7.63 30.27 16.89
N CYS A 628 -7.33 29.12 16.24
CA CYS A 628 -8.34 28.26 15.61
C CYS A 628 -9.32 27.66 16.64
N VAL A 629 -8.82 27.23 17.80
CA VAL A 629 -9.69 26.69 18.88
C VAL A 629 -10.58 27.80 19.45
N LEU A 630 -10.05 28.99 19.65
CA LEU A 630 -10.84 30.16 20.12
C LEU A 630 -11.90 30.62 19.08
N CYS A 631 -11.58 30.58 17.79
CA CYS A 631 -12.56 30.85 16.74
C CYS A 631 -13.68 29.78 16.73
N LEU A 632 -13.35 28.51 16.87
CA LEU A 632 -14.34 27.43 16.95
C LEU A 632 -15.25 27.58 18.20
N LEU A 633 -14.67 27.91 19.35
CA LEU A 633 -15.44 28.16 20.56
C LEU A 633 -16.35 29.40 20.41
N LEU A 634 -15.89 30.46 19.76
CA LEU A 634 -16.70 31.64 19.43
C LEU A 634 -17.87 31.28 18.49
N PHE A 635 -17.60 30.46 17.46
CA PHE A 635 -18.67 30.00 16.56
C PHE A 635 -19.72 29.14 17.30
N ILE A 636 -19.27 28.28 18.22
CA ILE A 636 -20.18 27.47 19.05
C ILE A 636 -20.99 28.36 20.00
N LEU A 637 -20.36 29.34 20.63
CA LEU A 637 -21.05 30.30 21.54
C LEU A 637 -22.04 31.20 20.80
N LEU A 638 -21.68 31.67 19.59
CA LEU A 638 -22.58 32.46 18.74
C LEU A 638 -23.72 31.60 18.19
N GLY A 639 -23.47 30.31 17.85
CA GLY A 639 -24.49 29.34 17.47
C GLY A 639 -25.44 29.01 18.63
N TYR A 640 -24.93 28.93 19.86
CA TYR A 640 -25.75 28.70 21.05
C TYR A 640 -26.63 29.90 21.40
N ARG A 641 -26.13 31.17 21.21
CA ARG A 641 -26.92 32.38 21.39
C ARG A 641 -28.05 32.57 20.38
N ARG A 642 -27.96 31.98 19.20
CA ARG A 642 -29.04 32.01 18.18
C ARG A 642 -30.14 30.96 18.40
N ARG A 643 -30.07 30.09 19.43
CA ARG A 643 -31.07 29.06 19.72
C ARG A 643 -31.94 29.27 20.96
N LYS A 644 -31.99 30.52 21.54
CA LYS A 644 -33.01 30.83 22.52
C LYS A 644 -34.13 31.60 21.86
N PRO A 645 -35.38 31.11 21.79
CA PRO A 645 -36.53 31.88 21.33
C PRO A 645 -36.91 32.90 22.42
N PRO A 646 -37.25 34.15 22.05
CA PRO A 646 -37.89 35.08 22.98
C PRO A 646 -39.38 34.72 23.16
N PRO A 647 -39.98 35.02 24.33
CA PRO A 647 -41.39 34.78 24.55
C PRO A 647 -42.24 35.85 23.83
N GLY A 648 -43.41 35.42 23.39
CA GLY A 648 -44.30 36.00 22.44
C GLY A 648 -44.76 37.44 22.69
N VAL A 649 -45.17 38.07 21.61
CA VAL A 649 -46.32 38.98 21.52
C VAL A 649 -46.81 39.00 20.06
N SER A 650 -48.08 39.04 19.94
CA SER A 650 -49.03 38.97 18.84
C SER A 650 -48.88 40.00 17.73
N ASP A 651 -49.33 39.59 16.54
CA ASP A 651 -50.01 40.30 15.42
C ASP A 651 -49.67 41.78 15.10
N VAL A 652 -49.34 42.06 13.83
CA VAL A 652 -50.10 42.92 12.91
C VAL A 652 -49.38 43.03 11.55
N SER A 653 -50.12 42.70 10.51
CA SER A 653 -50.16 43.11 9.08
C SER A 653 -49.03 43.88 8.40
N ALA A 654 -48.83 43.44 7.13
CA ALA A 654 -48.10 44.07 6.02
C ALA A 654 -48.50 45.51 5.69
N PRO A 655 -47.82 46.32 4.86
CA PRO A 655 -47.52 46.01 3.45
C PRO A 655 -46.16 46.48 2.91
N ALA A 656 -46.02 46.23 1.60
CA ALA A 656 -44.94 46.48 0.68
C ALA A 656 -44.48 47.95 0.58
N GLU A 657 -43.25 48.16 0.13
CA GLU A 657 -42.88 49.03 -0.99
C GLU A 657 -41.38 49.12 -1.23
N ASP A 658 -41.08 49.21 -2.49
CA ASP A 658 -39.88 49.46 -3.25
C ASP A 658 -38.80 50.40 -2.64
N ALA A 659 -37.54 50.14 -3.05
CA ALA A 659 -36.68 51.16 -3.64
C ALA A 659 -35.30 50.63 -4.06
N GLU A 660 -35.05 50.80 -5.34
CA GLU A 660 -33.76 50.83 -6.04
C GLU A 660 -32.65 51.63 -5.30
N THR A 661 -31.39 51.20 -5.46
CA THR A 661 -30.32 52.03 -6.05
C THR A 661 -28.97 51.27 -6.03
N ARG A 662 -28.51 50.95 -7.21
CA ARG A 662 -27.30 51.40 -7.97
C ARG A 662 -25.91 51.29 -7.35
N CYS A 663 -25.06 50.55 -8.12
CA CYS A 663 -23.64 50.81 -8.52
C CYS A 663 -22.58 50.67 -7.42
N ASP A 664 -21.47 49.99 -7.63
CA ASP A 664 -20.54 50.03 -8.75
C ASP A 664 -19.51 48.88 -8.69
N SER A 665 -19.07 48.51 -9.83
CA SER A 665 -17.96 47.70 -10.29
C SER A 665 -16.71 47.64 -9.40
N THR A 666 -16.19 46.41 -9.22
CA THR A 666 -14.80 46.10 -9.57
C THR A 666 -14.67 44.59 -9.83
N SER A 667 -14.24 44.30 -11.01
CA SER A 667 -13.94 42.98 -11.58
C SER A 667 -12.79 42.27 -10.90
N SER A 668 -13.00 41.01 -10.55
CA SER A 668 -11.94 40.04 -10.52
C SER A 668 -12.47 38.76 -11.17
N PRO A 669 -11.70 38.12 -12.05
CA PRO A 669 -12.21 37.05 -12.89
C PRO A 669 -12.50 35.79 -12.07
N VAL A 670 -13.73 35.39 -12.09
CA VAL A 670 -14.12 34.01 -11.71
C VAL A 670 -13.49 33.05 -12.72
N MET A 671 -12.52 32.32 -12.26
CA MET A 671 -11.99 31.18 -12.98
C MET A 671 -13.10 30.14 -13.05
N VAL A 672 -13.80 30.12 -14.16
CA VAL A 672 -14.75 29.05 -14.50
C VAL A 672 -13.89 27.81 -14.76
N MET A 673 -13.80 26.91 -13.80
CA MET A 673 -13.41 25.53 -14.07
C MET A 673 -14.49 24.94 -14.94
N LEU A 674 -14.23 24.87 -16.23
CA LEU A 674 -14.96 23.99 -17.14
C LEU A 674 -14.64 22.55 -16.74
N GLU A 675 -15.63 21.85 -16.24
CA GLU A 675 -15.61 20.39 -16.16
C GLU A 675 -15.46 19.84 -17.58
N MET A 676 -14.25 19.55 -17.92
CA MET A 676 -13.96 18.77 -19.11
C MET A 676 -14.01 17.32 -18.75
N ILE A 677 -14.77 16.55 -19.53
CA ILE A 677 -14.94 15.10 -19.55
C ILE A 677 -14.46 14.48 -18.23
N PRO A 678 -15.33 14.09 -17.32
CA PRO A 678 -14.88 13.59 -16.04
C PRO A 678 -13.86 12.46 -16.34
N PRO A 679 -12.64 12.58 -15.90
CA PRO A 679 -11.88 11.39 -15.63
C PRO A 679 -12.77 10.64 -14.64
N HIS A 680 -13.01 9.39 -14.88
CA HIS A 680 -13.62 8.55 -13.87
C HIS A 680 -12.80 8.72 -12.61
N ASP A 681 -13.32 9.53 -11.71
CA ASP A 681 -12.78 9.67 -10.38
C ASP A 681 -12.98 8.37 -9.64
N THR A 682 -12.09 7.48 -9.89
CA THR A 682 -11.82 6.36 -9.02
C THR A 682 -10.78 6.74 -7.98
N ASN A 683 -10.74 8.00 -7.66
CA ASN A 683 -9.87 8.47 -6.61
C ASN A 683 -10.53 8.33 -5.24
N THR A 684 -10.91 7.13 -4.90
CA THR A 684 -11.34 6.79 -3.55
C THR A 684 -10.46 5.75 -2.89
N SER A 685 -9.27 5.56 -3.36
CA SER A 685 -8.32 4.70 -2.68
C SER A 685 -6.95 5.32 -2.54
N ARG A 686 -6.91 6.59 -2.20
CA ARG A 686 -5.71 7.16 -1.61
C ARG A 686 -6.05 7.75 -0.26
N LEU A 687 -6.01 6.90 0.70
CA LEU A 687 -5.34 7.06 2.01
C LEU A 687 -5.19 5.69 2.63
#